data_3c5d21fed65eaae20a94adb7eaec71e1
#
_entry.id   3c5d21fed65eaae20a94adb7eaec71e1
#
_cell.length_a   1.000
_cell.length_b   1.000
_cell.length_c   1.000
_cell.angle_alpha   90.00
_cell.angle_beta   90.00
_cell.angle_gamma   90.00
#
_symmetry.space_group_name_H-M   'P 1'
#
loop_
_entity.id
_entity.type
_entity.pdbx_description
1 polymer ?
#
loop_
_entity_poly.entity_id
_entity_poly.type
_entity_poly.pdbx_seq_one_letter_code
_entity_poly.pdbx_strand_id
1 'polypeptide(L)'
;MEKHMGMSRRQFAVGAGMTALAGAAVVASSASTAWAEKAPTIDEVNWDVVCDVLVVGFGGAGATAAIEAADAGANVLLVDKAPEYLEGGNTRYCEQVILGWEDEQVGYDFVTAMADGHEDVTEEIRRMIASETVKNGDWVAAHGGEFADSPIKLDEETFKKVFTNIDERIKSNWVGQMSDGTWTFFEYCTWPNTDRLNDYQVSHYYGVVAPKHHKGYWEFLRKTVESYNDKIACWFNSPATKLIRDRETGIVLGAVVDHAGTPTNVLARNGVVLASASYEADANKRQTYTGREGTKFVGSTFDTGDGIDMVAEVGAQLWHMNCLSGPFVNPPKPGSDQAWWCGGGLNRATDTGNSIFVTANGKRFMRECGMNHHGFMPVGDTYMNMQLPKKFFAVMDADGFATSQFHGKPTYVVVGMDNISQADTIEELAEKLGVNPEGLVQTVADYNTYCDQGFDADFARYPESLAKIENGPFYGIEYTGAFVNSQGGAKRDVNCQVLGWDGEPIAHLYEAGELGSFWGGVYIAGGNIGETMYSGRIAGANAAAAKDDAVEEPAGAAAPANEITVFDADAIVASYECGENEHVGVALGIHAPIVVKVTLDGETVTAVEVLSQMESPDVVLDLFTDMPERMVEAGSADVDLQTGATIASRGLQDAVKDAMARAGVVIEG
;
A
#
# COMPACT_ATOMS: atom_id res chain seq x y z
N MET A 1 70.63 2.87 -25.28
CA MET A 1 70.44 3.06 -23.83
C MET A 1 69.31 4.06 -23.64
N GLU A 2 68.09 3.56 -23.66
CA GLU A 2 66.90 4.38 -23.37
C GLU A 2 66.51 4.13 -21.91
N LYS A 3 66.50 5.22 -21.13
CA LYS A 3 66.07 5.21 -19.75
C LYS A 3 64.54 5.26 -19.73
N HIS A 4 63.90 4.13 -19.44
CA HIS A 4 62.49 4.12 -19.00
C HIS A 4 62.38 4.81 -17.64
N MET A 5 61.82 5.96 -17.58
CA MET A 5 61.36 6.60 -16.35
C MET A 5 60.01 5.98 -15.97
N GLY A 6 60.03 4.99 -15.08
CA GLY A 6 58.84 4.45 -14.50
C GLY A 6 58.26 5.40 -13.44
N MET A 7 57.02 5.85 -13.63
CA MET A 7 56.30 6.57 -12.59
C MET A 7 56.06 5.68 -11.37
N SER A 8 56.27 6.21 -10.18
CA SER A 8 55.99 5.47 -8.94
C SER A 8 54.48 5.23 -8.74
N ARG A 9 54.11 4.14 -8.09
CA ARG A 9 52.70 3.82 -7.74
C ARG A 9 51.98 4.98 -7.06
N ARG A 10 52.69 5.82 -6.32
CA ARG A 10 52.13 6.99 -5.64
C ARG A 10 51.83 8.14 -6.62
N GLN A 11 52.63 8.33 -7.66
CA GLN A 11 52.38 9.32 -8.71
C GLN A 11 51.23 8.88 -9.63
N PHE A 12 51.08 7.56 -9.86
CA PHE A 12 49.95 7.03 -10.60
C PHE A 12 48.64 7.19 -9.82
N ALA A 13 48.63 6.92 -8.50
CA ALA A 13 47.44 7.07 -7.65
C ALA A 13 46.99 8.55 -7.55
N VAL A 14 47.91 9.50 -7.45
CA VAL A 14 47.58 10.94 -7.43
C VAL A 14 47.09 11.41 -8.80
N GLY A 15 47.68 10.94 -9.90
CA GLY A 15 47.22 11.27 -11.26
C GLY A 15 45.87 10.67 -11.60
N ALA A 16 45.60 9.43 -11.17
CA ALA A 16 44.32 8.76 -11.37
C ALA A 16 43.20 9.35 -10.50
N GLY A 17 43.54 9.78 -9.26
CA GLY A 17 42.58 10.46 -8.39
C GLY A 17 42.16 11.83 -8.91
N MET A 18 43.09 12.60 -9.43
CA MET A 18 42.76 13.93 -9.99
C MET A 18 42.00 13.85 -11.34
N THR A 19 42.28 12.84 -12.16
CA THR A 19 41.51 12.63 -13.41
C THR A 19 40.12 12.05 -13.12
N ALA A 20 39.94 11.23 -12.07
CA ALA A 20 38.64 10.73 -11.66
C ALA A 20 37.77 11.84 -11.06
N LEU A 21 38.33 12.72 -10.22
CA LEU A 21 37.64 13.89 -9.67
C LEU A 21 37.28 14.93 -10.75
N ALA A 22 38.17 15.19 -11.70
CA ALA A 22 37.88 16.07 -12.82
C ALA A 22 36.87 15.45 -13.80
N GLY A 23 36.91 14.13 -14.00
CA GLY A 23 35.92 13.40 -14.80
C GLY A 23 34.55 13.35 -14.15
N ALA A 24 34.47 13.12 -12.83
CA ALA A 24 33.23 13.13 -12.09
C ALA A 24 32.60 14.54 -12.01
N ALA A 25 33.40 15.57 -11.82
CA ALA A 25 32.92 16.95 -11.83
C ALA A 25 32.44 17.40 -13.23
N VAL A 26 33.07 16.94 -14.31
CA VAL A 26 32.64 17.24 -15.68
C VAL A 26 31.40 16.45 -16.06
N VAL A 27 31.25 15.20 -15.60
CA VAL A 27 30.03 14.40 -15.82
C VAL A 27 28.86 14.93 -14.97
N ALA A 28 29.12 15.33 -13.74
CA ALA A 28 28.09 15.96 -12.89
C ALA A 28 27.66 17.33 -13.44
N SER A 29 28.61 18.15 -13.91
CA SER A 29 28.27 19.43 -14.54
C SER A 29 27.58 19.26 -15.90
N SER A 30 27.90 18.21 -16.68
CA SER A 30 27.25 17.95 -17.97
C SER A 30 25.86 17.33 -17.80
N ALA A 31 25.60 16.55 -16.75
CA ALA A 31 24.27 16.03 -16.45
C ALA A 31 23.36 17.14 -15.89
N SER A 32 23.86 18.00 -15.02
CA SER A 32 23.10 19.15 -14.48
C SER A 32 22.81 20.23 -15.53
N THR A 33 23.60 20.32 -16.60
CA THR A 33 23.34 21.27 -17.70
C THR A 33 22.39 20.71 -18.78
N ALA A 34 22.29 19.40 -18.93
CA ALA A 34 21.51 18.79 -20.02
C ALA A 34 19.99 19.00 -19.90
N TRP A 35 19.43 19.02 -18.69
CA TRP A 35 18.03 19.40 -18.50
C TRP A 35 17.82 20.89 -18.65
N ALA A 36 18.75 21.71 -18.14
CA ALA A 36 18.67 23.17 -18.20
C ALA A 36 18.68 23.72 -19.63
N GLU A 37 19.39 23.07 -20.57
CA GLU A 37 19.36 23.46 -21.98
C GLU A 37 18.01 23.25 -22.66
N LYS A 38 17.17 22.34 -22.14
CA LYS A 38 15.85 21.97 -22.70
C LYS A 38 14.66 22.48 -21.90
N ALA A 39 14.89 22.89 -20.65
CA ALA A 39 13.86 23.41 -19.81
C ALA A 39 13.42 24.81 -20.27
N PRO A 40 12.12 25.17 -20.16
CA PRO A 40 11.66 26.52 -20.49
C PRO A 40 12.01 27.50 -19.38
N THR A 41 11.89 28.80 -19.66
CA THR A 41 11.72 29.85 -18.65
C THR A 41 10.21 30.07 -18.41
N ILE A 42 9.85 30.71 -17.30
CA ILE A 42 8.45 30.98 -16.96
C ILE A 42 7.73 31.72 -18.09
N ASP A 43 8.37 32.66 -18.76
CA ASP A 43 7.78 33.47 -19.84
C ASP A 43 7.61 32.67 -21.16
N GLU A 44 8.28 31.53 -21.29
CA GLU A 44 8.18 30.65 -22.46
C GLU A 44 7.02 29.65 -22.35
N VAL A 45 6.39 29.53 -21.16
CA VAL A 45 5.27 28.64 -20.93
C VAL A 45 3.94 29.42 -21.04
N ASN A 46 3.03 28.88 -21.85
CA ASN A 46 1.66 29.37 -21.84
C ASN A 46 0.90 28.67 -20.70
N TRP A 47 0.66 29.38 -19.63
CA TRP A 47 -0.03 28.84 -18.44
C TRP A 47 -1.54 28.88 -18.65
N ASP A 48 -2.19 27.72 -18.51
CA ASP A 48 -3.63 27.56 -18.67
C ASP A 48 -4.36 27.74 -17.32
N VAL A 49 -3.75 27.22 -16.25
CA VAL A 49 -4.32 27.22 -14.89
C VAL A 49 -3.27 27.63 -13.87
N VAL A 50 -3.73 28.31 -12.82
CA VAL A 50 -2.89 28.74 -11.69
C VAL A 50 -3.50 28.33 -10.35
N CYS A 51 -2.67 27.83 -9.45
CA CYS A 51 -2.96 27.56 -8.04
C CYS A 51 -1.78 28.00 -7.17
N ASP A 52 -1.94 28.01 -5.86
CA ASP A 52 -0.83 28.24 -4.96
C ASP A 52 0.01 26.98 -4.78
N VAL A 53 -0.66 25.84 -4.57
CA VAL A 53 -0.04 24.53 -4.42
C VAL A 53 -0.69 23.51 -5.37
N LEU A 54 0.14 22.82 -6.16
CA LEU A 54 -0.28 21.67 -6.95
C LEU A 54 0.09 20.39 -6.19
N VAL A 55 -0.90 19.55 -5.90
CA VAL A 55 -0.70 18.22 -5.30
C VAL A 55 -0.99 17.16 -6.36
N VAL A 56 -0.04 16.24 -6.59
CA VAL A 56 -0.14 15.17 -7.59
C VAL A 56 -0.32 13.83 -6.91
N GLY A 57 -1.50 13.23 -7.06
CA GLY A 57 -1.93 11.98 -6.44
C GLY A 57 -2.89 12.20 -5.29
N PHE A 58 -4.11 11.67 -5.39
CA PHE A 58 -5.14 11.72 -4.36
C PHE A 58 -5.19 10.40 -3.58
N GLY A 59 -4.03 10.02 -3.01
CA GLY A 59 -3.91 9.00 -1.97
C GLY A 59 -3.86 9.62 -0.58
N GLY A 60 -3.50 8.84 0.44
CA GLY A 60 -3.42 9.32 1.83
C GLY A 60 -2.50 10.53 2.00
N ALA A 61 -1.31 10.50 1.40
CA ALA A 61 -0.35 11.59 1.51
C ALA A 61 -0.79 12.85 0.77
N GLY A 62 -1.35 12.70 -0.44
CA GLY A 62 -1.82 13.84 -1.23
C GLY A 62 -3.04 14.51 -0.61
N ALA A 63 -4.00 13.72 -0.10
CA ALA A 63 -5.13 14.27 0.65
C ALA A 63 -4.66 15.06 1.88
N THR A 64 -3.77 14.49 2.67
CA THR A 64 -3.22 15.16 3.87
C THR A 64 -2.46 16.44 3.48
N ALA A 65 -1.63 16.41 2.42
CA ALA A 65 -0.91 17.59 1.95
C ALA A 65 -1.84 18.70 1.45
N ALA A 66 -2.90 18.32 0.73
CA ALA A 66 -3.89 19.28 0.24
C ALA A 66 -4.68 19.96 1.39
N ILE A 67 -5.10 19.18 2.40
CA ILE A 67 -5.78 19.69 3.59
C ILE A 67 -4.87 20.67 4.33
N GLU A 68 -3.65 20.27 4.62
CA GLU A 68 -2.68 21.10 5.36
C GLU A 68 -2.33 22.38 4.61
N ALA A 69 -2.16 22.32 3.29
CA ALA A 69 -1.92 23.50 2.47
C ALA A 69 -3.14 24.44 2.48
N ALA A 70 -4.36 23.90 2.44
CA ALA A 70 -5.59 24.69 2.53
C ALA A 70 -5.76 25.34 3.91
N ASP A 71 -5.41 24.64 5.00
CA ASP A 71 -5.38 25.21 6.36
C ASP A 71 -4.39 26.37 6.49
N ALA A 72 -3.26 26.28 5.78
CA ALA A 72 -2.31 27.38 5.66
C ALA A 72 -2.81 28.54 4.78
N GLY A 73 -3.99 28.42 4.17
CA GLY A 73 -4.65 29.45 3.36
C GLY A 73 -4.41 29.37 1.86
N ALA A 74 -3.67 28.37 1.37
CA ALA A 74 -3.39 28.20 -0.05
C ALA A 74 -4.63 27.75 -0.84
N ASN A 75 -4.71 28.17 -2.12
CA ASN A 75 -5.62 27.58 -3.09
C ASN A 75 -4.91 26.37 -3.74
N VAL A 76 -5.48 25.19 -3.57
CA VAL A 76 -4.85 23.91 -3.94
C VAL A 76 -5.53 23.34 -5.18
N LEU A 77 -4.74 22.82 -6.11
CA LEU A 77 -5.21 21.90 -7.12
C LEU A 77 -4.67 20.50 -6.79
N LEU A 78 -5.58 19.56 -6.52
CA LEU A 78 -5.28 18.15 -6.28
C LEU A 78 -5.67 17.36 -7.53
N VAL A 79 -4.69 16.73 -8.18
CA VAL A 79 -4.92 15.95 -9.41
C VAL A 79 -4.66 14.46 -9.18
N ASP A 80 -5.49 13.61 -9.77
CA ASP A 80 -5.29 12.17 -9.79
C ASP A 80 -5.52 11.59 -11.18
N LYS A 81 -4.72 10.61 -11.56
CA LYS A 81 -4.90 9.91 -12.84
C LYS A 81 -6.03 8.88 -12.80
N ALA A 82 -6.43 8.43 -11.61
CA ALA A 82 -7.58 7.57 -11.44
C ALA A 82 -8.87 8.32 -11.77
N PRO A 83 -9.90 7.64 -12.30
CA PRO A 83 -11.26 8.17 -12.32
C PRO A 83 -11.74 8.46 -10.90
N GLU A 84 -12.69 9.37 -10.76
CA GLU A 84 -13.39 9.60 -9.50
C GLU A 84 -13.98 8.30 -8.96
N TYR A 85 -13.92 8.10 -7.65
CA TYR A 85 -14.22 6.88 -6.90
C TYR A 85 -13.24 5.70 -7.08
N LEU A 86 -12.20 5.84 -7.92
CA LEU A 86 -11.07 4.91 -7.97
C LEU A 86 -9.77 5.52 -7.43
N GLU A 87 -9.80 6.81 -7.05
CA GLU A 87 -8.71 7.48 -6.35
C GLU A 87 -8.48 6.86 -4.96
N GLY A 88 -7.42 7.25 -4.30
CA GLY A 88 -7.07 6.78 -2.96
C GLY A 88 -5.81 5.90 -2.89
N GLY A 89 -5.33 5.44 -4.04
CA GLY A 89 -4.13 4.62 -4.12
C GLY A 89 -4.15 3.44 -3.15
N ASN A 90 -2.99 3.02 -2.68
CA ASN A 90 -2.87 1.93 -1.70
C ASN A 90 -3.57 2.22 -0.36
N THR A 91 -3.73 3.50 0.03
CA THR A 91 -4.41 3.89 1.27
C THR A 91 -5.85 3.38 1.32
N ARG A 92 -6.55 3.40 0.19
CA ARG A 92 -7.94 2.92 0.09
C ARG A 92 -8.06 1.41 0.29
N TYR A 93 -7.08 0.64 -0.22
CA TYR A 93 -7.16 -0.82 -0.28
C TYR A 93 -6.48 -1.54 0.89
N CYS A 94 -5.62 -0.84 1.65
CA CYS A 94 -4.86 -1.43 2.74
C CYS A 94 -5.70 -1.64 4.01
N GLU A 95 -5.08 -2.14 5.07
CA GLU A 95 -5.72 -2.30 6.38
C GLU A 95 -6.00 -0.96 7.09
N GLN A 96 -5.40 0.15 6.63
CA GLN A 96 -5.57 1.51 7.17
C GLN A 96 -5.26 1.62 8.66
N VAL A 97 -4.37 0.75 9.13
CA VAL A 97 -3.86 0.75 10.50
C VAL A 97 -2.62 1.63 10.56
N ILE A 98 -2.51 2.42 11.61
CA ILE A 98 -1.45 3.41 11.78
C ILE A 98 -0.57 2.96 12.94
N LEU A 99 0.73 2.84 12.69
CA LEU A 99 1.73 2.62 13.73
C LEU A 99 1.87 3.90 14.58
N GLY A 100 1.90 3.74 15.89
CA GLY A 100 2.09 4.83 16.82
C GLY A 100 2.84 4.40 18.09
N TRP A 101 3.18 5.33 18.93
CA TRP A 101 3.85 5.15 20.22
C TRP A 101 3.35 6.14 21.26
N GLU A 102 3.62 5.84 22.54
CA GLU A 102 3.11 6.61 23.67
C GLU A 102 3.70 8.02 23.75
N ASP A 103 4.99 8.15 23.41
CA ASP A 103 5.70 9.43 23.40
C ASP A 103 6.84 9.44 22.36
N GLU A 104 7.39 10.62 22.11
CA GLU A 104 8.45 10.85 21.13
C GLU A 104 9.71 10.03 21.43
N GLN A 105 10.13 9.94 22.72
CA GLN A 105 11.38 9.24 23.07
C GLN A 105 11.26 7.75 22.78
N VAL A 106 10.13 7.19 23.09
CA VAL A 106 9.80 5.80 22.82
C VAL A 106 9.79 5.52 21.31
N GLY A 107 9.16 6.39 20.52
CA GLY A 107 9.20 6.29 19.07
C GLY A 107 10.61 6.40 18.51
N TYR A 108 11.42 7.31 19.04
CA TYR A 108 12.82 7.47 18.64
C TYR A 108 13.66 6.21 18.94
N ASP A 109 13.51 5.64 20.13
CA ASP A 109 14.23 4.43 20.53
C ASP A 109 13.81 3.24 19.66
N PHE A 110 12.50 3.11 19.38
CA PHE A 110 11.96 2.09 18.49
C PHE A 110 12.51 2.22 17.06
N VAL A 111 12.39 3.39 16.43
CA VAL A 111 12.89 3.62 15.06
C VAL A 111 14.41 3.46 15.02
N THR A 112 15.13 3.85 16.09
CA THR A 112 16.58 3.67 16.16
C THR A 112 16.97 2.18 16.23
N ALA A 113 16.23 1.37 16.99
CA ALA A 113 16.46 -0.08 17.02
C ALA A 113 16.15 -0.74 15.66
N MET A 114 15.10 -0.30 14.97
CA MET A 114 14.77 -0.76 13.61
C MET A 114 15.82 -0.36 12.59
N ALA A 115 16.38 0.85 12.69
CA ALA A 115 17.34 1.41 11.75
C ALA A 115 18.79 0.95 11.99
N ASP A 116 19.06 0.06 12.95
CA ASP A 116 20.40 -0.44 13.21
C ASP A 116 20.98 -1.13 11.97
N GLY A 117 22.06 -0.59 11.43
CA GLY A 117 22.64 -1.02 10.15
C GLY A 117 22.08 -0.33 8.89
N HIS A 118 21.13 0.59 9.03
CA HIS A 118 20.54 1.40 7.95
C HIS A 118 20.98 2.86 8.08
N GLU A 119 22.13 3.20 7.49
CA GLU A 119 22.71 4.54 7.57
C GLU A 119 21.89 5.61 6.81
N ASP A 120 21.04 5.19 5.87
CA ASP A 120 20.12 6.03 5.11
C ASP A 120 18.99 6.59 5.98
N VAL A 121 18.60 5.90 7.06
CA VAL A 121 17.65 6.38 8.07
C VAL A 121 18.42 7.14 9.16
N THR A 122 18.81 8.36 8.83
CA THR A 122 19.66 9.20 9.68
C THR A 122 19.03 9.53 11.04
N GLU A 123 19.84 10.03 12.00
CA GLU A 123 19.31 10.47 13.30
C GLU A 123 18.22 11.53 13.14
N GLU A 124 18.37 12.46 12.20
CA GLU A 124 17.39 13.50 11.92
C GLU A 124 16.05 12.91 11.43
N ILE A 125 16.10 11.95 10.52
CA ILE A 125 14.91 11.22 10.04
C ILE A 125 14.24 10.47 11.19
N ARG A 126 15.00 9.74 12.03
CA ARG A 126 14.44 9.01 13.16
C ARG A 126 13.73 9.93 14.16
N ARG A 127 14.31 11.09 14.44
CA ARG A 127 13.69 12.10 15.31
C ARG A 127 12.42 12.68 14.69
N MET A 128 12.45 12.99 13.41
CA MET A 128 11.28 13.49 12.67
C MET A 128 10.16 12.46 12.69
N ILE A 129 10.43 11.19 12.33
CA ILE A 129 9.42 10.12 12.38
C ILE A 129 8.82 10.01 13.78
N ALA A 130 9.67 10.01 14.82
CA ALA A 130 9.24 9.88 16.21
C ALA A 130 8.33 11.04 16.64
N SER A 131 8.77 12.27 16.41
CA SER A 131 8.06 13.49 16.86
C SER A 131 6.78 13.77 16.05
N GLU A 132 6.76 13.39 14.77
CA GLU A 132 5.60 13.68 13.93
C GLU A 132 4.50 12.61 14.02
N THR A 133 4.85 11.35 14.24
CA THR A 133 3.86 10.28 14.35
C THR A 133 2.94 10.48 15.57
N VAL A 134 3.46 10.97 16.70
CA VAL A 134 2.63 11.22 17.91
C VAL A 134 1.54 12.27 17.68
N LYS A 135 1.68 13.11 16.67
CA LYS A 135 0.71 14.16 16.32
C LYS A 135 -0.45 13.68 15.44
N ASN A 136 -0.37 12.44 14.92
CA ASN A 136 -1.35 11.94 13.96
C ASN A 136 -2.77 11.91 14.54
N GLY A 137 -2.92 11.47 15.79
CA GLY A 137 -4.22 11.42 16.46
C GLY A 137 -4.86 12.80 16.65
N ASP A 138 -4.07 13.77 17.11
CA ASP A 138 -4.51 15.15 17.31
C ASP A 138 -4.92 15.81 15.98
N TRP A 139 -4.17 15.53 14.91
CA TRP A 139 -4.51 16.03 13.59
C TRP A 139 -5.84 15.49 13.07
N VAL A 140 -6.10 14.19 13.24
CA VAL A 140 -7.38 13.56 12.87
C VAL A 140 -8.53 14.21 13.67
N ALA A 141 -8.34 14.37 14.98
CA ALA A 141 -9.35 14.99 15.86
C ALA A 141 -9.62 16.46 15.48
N ALA A 142 -8.59 17.23 15.13
CA ALA A 142 -8.72 18.62 14.68
C ALA A 142 -9.58 18.76 13.42
N HIS A 143 -9.59 17.74 12.56
CA HIS A 143 -10.40 17.68 11.33
C HIS A 143 -11.73 16.92 11.50
N GLY A 144 -12.17 16.71 12.75
CA GLY A 144 -13.46 16.09 13.06
C GLY A 144 -13.50 14.57 12.92
N GLY A 145 -12.34 13.92 12.77
CA GLY A 145 -12.22 12.48 12.81
C GLY A 145 -12.10 11.94 14.23
N GLU A 146 -12.36 10.65 14.39
CA GLU A 146 -12.14 9.92 15.63
C GLU A 146 -10.97 8.96 15.43
N PHE A 147 -9.99 9.03 16.33
CA PHE A 147 -8.79 8.21 16.31
C PHE A 147 -8.84 7.26 17.51
N ALA A 148 -8.88 5.99 17.25
CA ALA A 148 -9.04 4.97 18.28
C ALA A 148 -8.01 3.86 18.13
N ASP A 149 -7.75 3.19 19.24
CA ASP A 149 -6.89 2.01 19.26
C ASP A 149 -7.37 0.94 18.28
N SER A 150 -6.41 0.26 17.66
CA SER A 150 -6.71 -0.83 16.74
C SER A 150 -7.56 -1.92 17.43
N PRO A 151 -8.51 -2.55 16.71
CA PRO A 151 -9.23 -3.72 17.17
C PRO A 151 -8.33 -4.95 17.40
N ILE A 152 -7.04 -4.85 17.10
CA ILE A 152 -6.06 -5.92 17.29
C ILE A 152 -5.54 -5.99 18.73
N LYS A 153 -6.10 -5.25 19.69
CA LYS A 153 -5.87 -5.52 21.12
C LYS A 153 -6.41 -6.90 21.45
N LEU A 154 -5.50 -7.83 21.73
CA LEU A 154 -5.85 -9.19 22.13
C LEU A 154 -5.68 -9.30 23.65
N ASP A 155 -6.71 -9.78 24.33
CA ASP A 155 -6.51 -10.27 25.68
C ASP A 155 -5.62 -11.54 25.66
N GLU A 156 -4.99 -11.85 26.80
CA GLU A 156 -4.04 -12.95 26.90
C GLU A 156 -4.66 -14.32 26.48
N GLU A 157 -5.95 -14.53 26.70
CA GLU A 157 -6.63 -15.78 26.35
C GLU A 157 -6.84 -15.87 24.84
N THR A 158 -7.31 -14.80 24.23
CA THR A 158 -7.49 -14.70 22.77
C THR A 158 -6.15 -14.79 22.07
N PHE A 159 -5.13 -14.11 22.59
CA PHE A 159 -3.76 -14.20 22.12
C PHE A 159 -3.26 -15.64 22.12
N LYS A 160 -3.36 -16.36 23.24
CA LYS A 160 -2.96 -17.77 23.34
C LYS A 160 -3.71 -18.66 22.34
N LYS A 161 -4.99 -18.41 22.10
CA LYS A 161 -5.78 -19.19 21.11
C LYS A 161 -5.33 -18.95 19.68
N VAL A 162 -5.01 -17.71 19.33
CA VAL A 162 -4.59 -17.34 17.97
C VAL A 162 -3.15 -17.79 17.70
N PHE A 163 -2.30 -17.83 18.72
CA PHE A 163 -0.86 -18.04 18.59
C PHE A 163 -0.33 -19.31 19.29
N THR A 164 -1.20 -20.26 19.63
CA THR A 164 -0.81 -21.50 20.35
C THR A 164 0.26 -22.35 19.64
N ASN A 165 0.43 -22.18 18.34
CA ASN A 165 1.36 -22.97 17.54
C ASN A 165 2.59 -22.16 17.06
N ILE A 166 2.78 -20.95 17.55
CA ILE A 166 3.91 -20.11 17.15
C ILE A 166 5.06 -20.28 18.16
N ASP A 167 6.26 -20.54 17.66
CA ASP A 167 7.50 -20.62 18.44
C ASP A 167 7.63 -19.39 19.37
N GLU A 168 8.11 -19.60 20.59
CA GLU A 168 8.35 -18.53 21.57
C GLU A 168 9.26 -17.42 21.01
N ARG A 169 10.21 -17.77 20.13
CA ARG A 169 11.05 -16.79 19.42
C ARG A 169 10.27 -15.95 18.41
N ILE A 170 9.25 -16.53 17.78
CA ILE A 170 8.35 -15.83 16.87
C ILE A 170 7.34 -15.03 17.69
N LYS A 171 6.85 -15.59 18.80
CA LYS A 171 5.95 -14.87 19.72
C LYS A 171 6.60 -13.59 20.24
N SER A 172 7.87 -13.65 20.64
CA SER A 172 8.60 -12.47 21.13
C SER A 172 8.74 -11.38 20.06
N ASN A 173 8.65 -11.74 18.78
CA ASN A 173 8.79 -10.83 17.65
C ASN A 173 7.48 -10.29 17.07
N TRP A 174 6.32 -10.79 17.49
CA TRP A 174 5.02 -10.42 16.90
C TRP A 174 4.05 -9.78 17.89
N VAL A 175 4.39 -9.77 19.17
CA VAL A 175 3.45 -9.37 20.20
C VAL A 175 4.14 -8.72 21.37
N GLY A 176 3.64 -7.57 21.79
CA GLY A 176 4.04 -6.88 23.00
C GLY A 176 2.87 -6.66 23.93
N GLN A 177 3.16 -6.52 25.21
CA GLN A 177 2.20 -6.13 26.22
C GLN A 177 2.23 -4.61 26.37
N MET A 178 1.05 -4.00 26.28
CA MET A 178 0.87 -2.57 26.48
C MET A 178 1.01 -2.19 27.95
N SER A 179 1.23 -0.92 28.24
CA SER A 179 1.30 -0.39 29.62
C SER A 179 0.04 -0.65 30.46
N ASP A 180 -1.12 -0.79 29.81
CA ASP A 180 -2.39 -1.16 30.44
C ASP A 180 -2.57 -2.68 30.66
N GLY A 181 -1.57 -3.49 30.30
CA GLY A 181 -1.58 -4.94 30.45
C GLY A 181 -2.25 -5.68 29.28
N THR A 182 -2.78 -5.00 28.28
CA THR A 182 -3.31 -5.62 27.07
C THR A 182 -2.19 -6.03 26.10
N TRP A 183 -2.46 -7.02 25.25
CA TRP A 183 -1.52 -7.48 24.24
C TRP A 183 -1.85 -6.84 22.91
N THR A 184 -0.84 -6.37 22.19
CA THR A 184 -0.98 -5.85 20.84
C THR A 184 -0.16 -6.67 19.85
N PHE A 185 -0.67 -6.78 18.64
CA PHE A 185 0.00 -7.43 17.53
C PHE A 185 0.76 -6.38 16.73
N PHE A 186 2.04 -6.63 16.48
CA PHE A 186 2.80 -5.86 15.51
C PHE A 186 3.50 -6.79 14.53
N GLU A 187 3.56 -6.38 13.30
CA GLU A 187 4.25 -7.07 12.24
C GLU A 187 5.71 -6.62 12.22
N TYR A 188 6.63 -7.54 12.38
CA TYR A 188 8.05 -7.23 12.42
C TYR A 188 8.73 -7.36 11.09
N CYS A 189 9.63 -6.44 10.87
CA CYS A 189 10.81 -6.70 10.08
C CYS A 189 11.75 -7.59 10.90
N THR A 190 11.97 -8.83 10.48
CA THR A 190 12.91 -9.74 11.15
C THR A 190 14.34 -9.43 10.72
N TRP A 191 14.84 -8.28 11.14
CA TRP A 191 16.27 -7.96 11.03
C TRP A 191 17.04 -8.56 12.20
N PRO A 192 18.37 -8.75 12.10
CA PRO A 192 19.17 -9.41 13.12
C PRO A 192 19.11 -8.82 14.54
N ASN A 193 18.62 -7.60 14.67
CA ASN A 193 18.59 -6.86 15.95
C ASN A 193 17.18 -6.73 16.56
N THR A 194 16.20 -7.48 16.06
CA THR A 194 14.82 -7.42 16.60
C THR A 194 14.70 -7.92 18.03
N ASP A 195 15.68 -8.67 18.55
CA ASP A 195 15.73 -9.06 19.98
C ASP A 195 15.71 -7.84 20.90
N ARG A 196 16.21 -6.69 20.45
CA ARG A 196 16.19 -5.43 21.18
C ARG A 196 14.80 -4.78 21.22
N LEU A 197 13.93 -5.07 20.27
CA LEU A 197 12.58 -4.51 20.24
C LEU A 197 11.68 -5.07 21.33
N ASN A 198 12.00 -6.26 21.86
CA ASN A 198 11.26 -6.86 22.97
C ASN A 198 11.38 -6.06 24.29
N ASP A 199 12.41 -5.22 24.41
CA ASP A 199 12.57 -4.32 25.54
C ASP A 199 11.74 -3.02 25.41
N TYR A 200 11.19 -2.77 24.20
CA TYR A 200 10.38 -1.59 23.89
C TYR A 200 8.90 -1.99 23.76
N GLN A 201 8.17 -2.00 24.85
CA GLN A 201 6.72 -2.29 24.92
C GLN A 201 5.87 -1.13 24.38
N VAL A 202 6.05 -0.69 23.13
CA VAL A 202 5.76 0.71 22.89
C VAL A 202 5.11 1.08 21.59
N SER A 203 4.82 0.14 20.70
CA SER A 203 4.08 0.46 19.51
C SER A 203 2.60 0.12 19.68
N HIS A 204 1.76 1.08 19.34
CA HIS A 204 0.33 0.87 19.22
C HIS A 204 -0.06 0.86 17.77
N TYR A 205 -1.10 0.12 17.45
CA TYR A 205 -1.80 0.28 16.21
C TYR A 205 -3.09 1.06 16.45
N TYR A 206 -3.24 2.14 15.71
CA TYR A 206 -4.42 2.97 15.74
C TYR A 206 -5.19 2.85 14.43
N GLY A 207 -6.48 3.18 14.46
CA GLY A 207 -7.30 3.29 13.28
C GLY A 207 -8.21 4.50 13.37
N VAL A 208 -8.50 5.13 12.25
CA VAL A 208 -9.55 6.14 12.17
C VAL A 208 -10.90 5.43 12.13
N VAL A 209 -11.78 5.78 13.04
CA VAL A 209 -13.11 5.16 13.16
C VAL A 209 -14.01 5.73 12.07
N ALA A 210 -14.53 4.83 11.24
CA ALA A 210 -15.72 5.14 10.43
C ALA A 210 -16.98 4.65 11.16
N PRO A 211 -18.17 5.13 10.81
CA PRO A 211 -19.40 4.86 11.57
C PRO A 211 -19.70 3.39 11.85
N LYS A 212 -19.08 2.45 11.12
CA LYS A 212 -19.34 1.01 11.25
C LYS A 212 -18.11 0.10 11.24
N HIS A 213 -16.89 0.64 11.11
CA HIS A 213 -15.66 -0.15 11.05
C HIS A 213 -14.42 0.70 11.37
N HIS A 214 -13.30 0.04 11.70
CA HIS A 214 -12.06 0.72 12.07
C HIS A 214 -11.19 1.15 10.87
N LYS A 215 -11.61 0.86 9.63
CA LYS A 215 -10.90 1.20 8.40
C LYS A 215 -11.47 2.47 7.79
N GLY A 216 -11.50 3.54 8.57
CA GLY A 216 -12.12 4.80 8.19
C GLY A 216 -11.18 5.88 7.69
N TYR A 217 -9.86 5.60 7.60
CA TYR A 217 -8.88 6.65 7.28
C TYR A 217 -9.10 7.25 5.88
N TRP A 218 -9.28 6.41 4.86
CA TRP A 218 -9.55 6.91 3.51
C TRP A 218 -10.89 7.68 3.43
N GLU A 219 -11.93 7.15 4.01
CA GLU A 219 -13.24 7.81 4.06
C GLU A 219 -13.17 9.17 4.76
N PHE A 220 -12.47 9.23 5.88
CA PHE A 220 -12.19 10.46 6.62
C PHE A 220 -11.47 11.48 5.74
N LEU A 221 -10.38 11.09 5.08
CA LEU A 221 -9.60 12.00 4.22
C LEU A 221 -10.43 12.53 3.06
N ARG A 222 -11.15 11.65 2.36
CA ARG A 222 -11.98 12.06 1.22
C ARG A 222 -13.06 13.07 1.65
N LYS A 223 -13.76 12.80 2.73
CA LYS A 223 -14.77 13.72 3.29
C LYS A 223 -14.17 15.04 3.75
N THR A 224 -12.99 15.01 4.33
CA THR A 224 -12.28 16.22 4.72
C THR A 224 -11.94 17.06 3.50
N VAL A 225 -11.35 16.47 2.44
CA VAL A 225 -11.08 17.18 1.17
C VAL A 225 -12.37 17.76 0.57
N GLU A 226 -13.47 17.01 0.56
CA GLU A 226 -14.77 17.50 0.10
C GLU A 226 -15.24 18.74 0.87
N SER A 227 -14.97 18.81 2.18
CA SER A 227 -15.37 19.95 3.01
C SER A 227 -14.59 21.24 2.73
N TYR A 228 -13.41 21.13 2.10
CA TYR A 228 -12.57 22.27 1.66
C TYR A 228 -12.85 22.68 0.21
N ASN A 229 -14.06 22.50 -0.28
CA ASN A 229 -14.44 22.71 -1.69
C ASN A 229 -14.24 24.14 -2.22
N ASP A 230 -14.04 25.13 -1.35
CA ASP A 230 -13.71 26.52 -1.67
C ASP A 230 -12.19 26.77 -1.75
N LYS A 231 -11.35 25.82 -1.33
CA LYS A 231 -9.88 25.91 -1.27
C LYS A 231 -9.19 24.83 -2.06
N ILE A 232 -9.78 23.64 -2.14
CA ILE A 232 -9.19 22.49 -2.84
C ILE A 232 -10.06 22.18 -4.05
N ALA A 233 -9.51 22.38 -5.25
CA ALA A 233 -10.08 21.87 -6.48
C ALA A 233 -9.47 20.50 -6.76
N CYS A 234 -10.30 19.52 -7.12
CA CYS A 234 -9.86 18.16 -7.48
C CYS A 234 -10.11 17.89 -8.96
N TRP A 235 -9.15 17.28 -9.62
CA TRP A 235 -9.28 16.77 -11.00
C TRP A 235 -9.00 15.28 -11.05
N PHE A 236 -9.90 14.55 -11.67
CA PHE A 236 -9.80 13.11 -11.89
C PHE A 236 -9.50 12.79 -13.36
N ASN A 237 -9.07 11.58 -13.68
CA ASN A 237 -8.57 11.22 -15.02
C ASN A 237 -7.52 12.22 -15.53
N SER A 238 -6.69 12.72 -14.63
CA SER A 238 -5.82 13.87 -14.84
C SER A 238 -4.39 13.58 -14.42
N PRO A 239 -3.68 12.66 -15.11
CA PRO A 239 -2.28 12.35 -14.80
C PRO A 239 -1.38 13.58 -15.02
N ALA A 240 -0.57 13.91 -14.02
CA ALA A 240 0.59 14.77 -14.24
C ALA A 240 1.64 13.98 -15.02
N THR A 241 2.13 14.54 -16.10
CA THR A 241 3.01 13.85 -17.04
C THR A 241 4.42 14.40 -17.09
N LYS A 242 4.63 15.64 -16.63
CA LYS A 242 5.92 16.31 -16.66
C LYS A 242 5.96 17.45 -15.65
N LEU A 243 7.07 17.57 -14.89
CA LEU A 243 7.37 18.77 -14.11
C LEU A 243 7.92 19.87 -15.01
N ILE A 244 7.53 21.10 -14.74
CA ILE A 244 8.06 22.29 -15.41
C ILE A 244 9.03 22.96 -14.45
N ARG A 245 10.33 22.86 -14.75
CA ARG A 245 11.40 23.48 -13.97
C ARG A 245 12.01 24.62 -14.75
N ASP A 246 12.10 25.80 -14.15
CA ASP A 246 12.67 26.99 -14.76
C ASP A 246 14.18 26.82 -14.95
N ARG A 247 14.68 27.13 -16.17
CA ARG A 247 16.09 26.90 -16.49
C ARG A 247 17.01 27.95 -15.87
N GLU A 248 16.51 29.15 -15.57
CA GLU A 248 17.32 30.25 -15.05
C GLU A 248 17.41 30.22 -13.52
N THR A 249 16.30 29.95 -12.87
CA THR A 249 16.22 29.92 -11.39
C THR A 249 16.37 28.52 -10.81
N GLY A 250 16.09 27.48 -11.59
CA GLY A 250 16.03 26.09 -11.11
C GLY A 250 14.81 25.74 -10.30
N ILE A 251 13.84 26.66 -10.16
CA ILE A 251 12.59 26.46 -9.40
C ILE A 251 11.65 25.56 -10.19
N VAL A 252 10.95 24.64 -9.51
CA VAL A 252 9.84 23.91 -10.11
C VAL A 252 8.60 24.81 -10.09
N LEU A 253 8.16 25.21 -11.28
CA LEU A 253 7.06 26.15 -11.49
C LEU A 253 5.68 25.49 -11.46
N GLY A 254 5.61 24.18 -11.70
CA GLY A 254 4.34 23.45 -11.83
C GLY A 254 4.50 22.17 -12.66
N ALA A 255 3.42 21.77 -13.32
CA ALA A 255 3.44 20.55 -14.13
C ALA A 255 2.54 20.66 -15.37
N VAL A 256 2.81 19.78 -16.34
CA VAL A 256 1.87 19.44 -17.40
C VAL A 256 0.94 18.34 -16.87
N VAL A 257 -0.34 18.63 -16.84
CA VAL A 257 -1.41 17.70 -16.45
C VAL A 257 -2.24 17.36 -17.69
N ASP A 258 -2.39 16.10 -18.00
CA ASP A 258 -3.31 15.66 -19.06
C ASP A 258 -4.73 15.63 -18.51
N HIS A 259 -5.40 16.78 -18.53
CA HIS A 259 -6.73 16.96 -17.97
C HIS A 259 -7.79 16.46 -18.97
N ALA A 260 -8.40 15.33 -18.67
CA ALA A 260 -9.41 14.67 -19.51
C ALA A 260 -8.96 14.52 -20.99
N GLY A 261 -7.71 14.21 -21.23
CA GLY A 261 -7.12 14.06 -22.57
C GLY A 261 -6.60 15.34 -23.20
N THR A 262 -6.56 16.45 -22.44
CA THR A 262 -6.05 17.75 -22.90
C THR A 262 -4.82 18.15 -22.06
N PRO A 263 -3.60 18.22 -22.66
CA PRO A 263 -2.42 18.72 -21.96
C PRO A 263 -2.63 20.15 -21.46
N THR A 264 -2.55 20.36 -20.16
CA THR A 264 -2.83 21.61 -19.46
C THR A 264 -1.59 22.01 -18.66
N ASN A 265 -1.06 23.19 -18.87
CA ASN A 265 0.06 23.72 -18.09
C ASN A 265 -0.47 24.36 -16.80
N VAL A 266 -0.17 23.72 -15.67
CA VAL A 266 -0.57 24.20 -14.34
C VAL A 266 0.60 24.89 -13.67
N LEU A 267 0.44 26.18 -13.34
CA LEU A 267 1.35 26.95 -12.52
C LEU A 267 1.04 26.73 -11.04
N ALA A 268 2.02 26.32 -10.26
CA ALA A 268 1.97 26.24 -8.80
C ALA A 268 2.89 27.34 -8.22
N ARG A 269 2.29 28.42 -7.71
CA ARG A 269 3.02 29.63 -7.31
C ARG A 269 4.00 29.40 -6.16
N ASN A 270 3.67 28.51 -5.24
CA ASN A 270 4.43 28.24 -4.03
C ASN A 270 5.10 26.87 -4.03
N GLY A 271 4.54 25.88 -4.74
CA GLY A 271 5.16 24.57 -4.81
C GLY A 271 4.30 23.45 -5.37
N VAL A 272 4.99 22.37 -5.73
CA VAL A 272 4.40 21.10 -6.18
C VAL A 272 4.70 20.03 -5.15
N VAL A 273 3.68 19.31 -4.71
CA VAL A 273 3.80 18.14 -3.85
C VAL A 273 3.50 16.88 -4.67
N LEU A 274 4.47 15.99 -4.81
CA LEU A 274 4.29 14.68 -5.43
C LEU A 274 3.90 13.66 -4.36
N ALA A 275 2.74 13.05 -4.52
CA ALA A 275 2.18 12.02 -3.64
C ALA A 275 1.60 10.85 -4.45
N SER A 276 2.25 10.53 -5.58
CA SER A 276 1.73 9.65 -6.63
C SER A 276 2.09 8.18 -6.43
N ALA A 277 2.39 7.76 -5.21
CA ALA A 277 2.84 6.42 -4.83
C ALA A 277 4.12 5.97 -5.57
N SER A 278 4.52 4.70 -5.45
CA SER A 278 5.73 4.21 -6.10
C SER A 278 5.39 3.45 -7.41
N TYR A 279 5.94 2.25 -7.66
CA TYR A 279 5.93 1.65 -9.02
C TYR A 279 5.41 0.22 -9.09
N GLU A 280 4.76 -0.29 -8.07
CA GLU A 280 4.39 -1.71 -7.98
C GLU A 280 3.45 -2.20 -9.09
N ALA A 281 2.67 -1.33 -9.70
CA ALA A 281 1.79 -1.70 -10.81
C ALA A 281 2.51 -1.74 -12.18
N ASP A 282 3.75 -1.22 -12.29
CA ASP A 282 4.54 -1.29 -13.52
C ASP A 282 5.48 -2.50 -13.55
N ALA A 283 5.21 -3.46 -14.44
CA ALA A 283 5.99 -4.70 -14.53
C ALA A 283 7.47 -4.48 -14.90
N ASN A 284 7.77 -3.46 -15.73
CA ASN A 284 9.13 -3.17 -16.14
C ASN A 284 9.91 -2.53 -14.99
N LYS A 285 9.29 -1.60 -14.26
CA LYS A 285 9.91 -0.97 -13.09
C LYS A 285 10.12 -1.99 -11.97
N ARG A 286 9.12 -2.86 -11.70
CA ARG A 286 9.30 -3.98 -10.75
C ARG A 286 10.54 -4.79 -11.08
N GLN A 287 10.67 -5.25 -12.34
CA GLN A 287 11.83 -6.03 -12.75
C GLN A 287 13.13 -5.23 -12.70
N THR A 288 13.12 -3.99 -13.20
CA THR A 288 14.31 -3.14 -13.31
C THR A 288 14.89 -2.80 -11.95
N TYR A 289 14.05 -2.38 -11.00
CA TYR A 289 14.54 -1.90 -9.70
C TYR A 289 14.75 -3.03 -8.70
N THR A 290 13.96 -4.09 -8.77
CA THR A 290 14.05 -5.18 -7.78
C THR A 290 14.86 -6.38 -8.24
N GLY A 291 15.13 -6.50 -9.55
CA GLY A 291 15.74 -7.68 -10.16
C GLY A 291 14.86 -8.94 -10.08
N ARG A 292 13.57 -8.82 -9.71
CA ARG A 292 12.64 -9.94 -9.52
C ARG A 292 11.81 -10.16 -10.77
N GLU A 293 12.09 -11.26 -11.46
CA GLU A 293 11.39 -11.59 -12.70
C GLU A 293 10.01 -12.19 -12.43
N GLY A 294 8.99 -11.73 -13.18
CA GLY A 294 7.63 -12.29 -13.13
C GLY A 294 6.88 -12.05 -11.82
N THR A 295 7.36 -11.15 -10.98
CA THR A 295 6.67 -10.77 -9.74
C THR A 295 5.41 -9.98 -10.07
N LYS A 296 4.31 -10.33 -9.42
CA LYS A 296 3.03 -9.61 -9.44
C LYS A 296 2.95 -8.57 -8.32
N PHE A 297 1.85 -7.86 -8.24
CA PHE A 297 1.61 -6.89 -7.18
C PHE A 297 0.21 -7.07 -6.55
N VAL A 298 0.06 -6.47 -5.39
CA VAL A 298 -1.22 -6.35 -4.67
C VAL A 298 -1.42 -4.87 -4.40
N GLY A 299 -2.60 -4.34 -4.58
CA GLY A 299 -2.86 -2.93 -4.33
C GLY A 299 -3.42 -2.19 -5.54
N SER A 300 -3.19 -0.89 -5.57
CA SER A 300 -3.71 0.01 -6.61
C SER A 300 -3.08 -0.29 -7.99
N THR A 301 -3.90 -0.36 -9.02
CA THR A 301 -3.46 -0.50 -10.41
C THR A 301 -2.92 0.80 -11.01
N PHE A 302 -3.03 1.89 -10.27
CA PHE A 302 -2.59 3.22 -10.70
C PHE A 302 -1.16 3.57 -10.23
N ASP A 303 -0.52 2.74 -9.40
CA ASP A 303 0.81 3.00 -8.84
C ASP A 303 1.91 2.56 -9.82
N THR A 304 2.06 3.31 -10.92
CA THR A 304 2.92 2.98 -12.06
C THR A 304 4.26 3.73 -12.08
N GLY A 305 4.55 4.51 -11.02
CA GLY A 305 5.84 5.20 -10.86
C GLY A 305 6.02 6.42 -11.76
N ASP A 306 4.96 7.12 -12.09
CA ASP A 306 5.03 8.33 -12.91
C ASP A 306 5.79 9.46 -12.18
N GLY A 307 5.64 9.55 -10.84
CA GLY A 307 6.39 10.47 -10.01
C GLY A 307 7.90 10.24 -10.11
N ILE A 308 8.34 8.98 -10.14
CA ILE A 308 9.75 8.61 -10.29
C ILE A 308 10.31 9.13 -11.62
N ASP A 309 9.58 8.95 -12.70
CA ASP A 309 10.00 9.42 -14.02
C ASP A 309 10.10 10.95 -14.04
N MET A 310 9.12 11.65 -13.47
CA MET A 310 9.10 13.12 -13.40
C MET A 310 10.26 13.69 -12.57
N VAL A 311 10.56 13.11 -11.40
CA VAL A 311 11.66 13.61 -10.56
C VAL A 311 13.03 13.30 -11.17
N ALA A 312 13.17 12.17 -11.86
CA ALA A 312 14.39 11.83 -12.58
C ALA A 312 14.68 12.83 -13.70
N GLU A 313 13.66 13.28 -14.44
CA GLU A 313 13.80 14.29 -15.51
C GLU A 313 14.31 15.63 -14.98
N VAL A 314 13.94 16.04 -13.77
CA VAL A 314 14.38 17.29 -13.16
C VAL A 314 15.66 17.17 -12.34
N GLY A 315 16.29 15.99 -12.35
CA GLY A 315 17.61 15.76 -11.76
C GLY A 315 17.61 15.47 -10.27
N ALA A 316 16.56 14.85 -9.74
CA ALA A 316 16.51 14.40 -8.35
C ALA A 316 17.38 13.16 -8.11
N GLN A 317 17.90 13.02 -6.89
CA GLN A 317 18.44 11.75 -6.42
C GLN A 317 17.30 10.76 -6.18
N LEU A 318 17.50 9.48 -6.54
CA LEU A 318 16.58 8.40 -6.22
C LEU A 318 17.15 7.55 -5.09
N TRP A 319 16.27 7.09 -4.18
CA TRP A 319 16.64 6.17 -3.11
C TRP A 319 15.55 5.10 -2.90
N HIS A 320 15.86 4.08 -2.10
CA HIS A 320 14.95 2.99 -1.69
C HIS A 320 14.28 2.23 -2.84
N MET A 321 14.83 2.34 -4.06
CA MET A 321 14.24 1.77 -5.27
C MET A 321 14.09 0.24 -5.23
N ASN A 322 14.85 -0.46 -4.39
CA ASN A 322 14.78 -1.91 -4.19
C ASN A 322 14.07 -2.31 -2.88
N CYS A 323 13.58 -1.34 -2.12
CA CYS A 323 12.85 -1.59 -0.87
C CYS A 323 11.38 -1.90 -1.17
N LEU A 324 10.92 -3.03 -0.67
CA LEU A 324 9.59 -3.58 -0.94
C LEU A 324 8.96 -4.04 0.37
N SER A 325 7.64 -4.16 0.38
CA SER A 325 6.94 -4.83 1.47
C SER A 325 5.91 -5.83 0.96
N GLY A 326 5.79 -6.96 1.69
CA GLY A 326 4.95 -8.10 1.36
C GLY A 326 3.67 -8.19 2.16
N PRO A 327 2.94 -9.32 2.03
CA PRO A 327 3.45 -10.70 1.85
C PRO A 327 3.96 -10.98 0.44
N PHE A 328 5.09 -11.74 0.37
CA PHE A 328 5.78 -11.99 -0.91
C PHE A 328 5.29 -13.22 -1.66
N VAL A 329 4.48 -14.04 -1.06
CA VAL A 329 3.96 -15.30 -1.60
C VAL A 329 2.44 -15.22 -1.64
N ASN A 330 1.86 -15.17 -2.82
CA ASN A 330 0.42 -14.94 -3.01
C ASN A 330 -0.13 -15.75 -4.18
N PRO A 331 -1.39 -16.19 -4.15
CA PRO A 331 -2.05 -16.73 -5.32
C PRO A 331 -2.25 -15.64 -6.39
N PRO A 332 -1.96 -15.91 -7.67
CA PRO A 332 -2.22 -14.95 -8.73
C PRO A 332 -3.72 -14.81 -8.98
N LYS A 333 -4.19 -13.60 -9.31
CA LYS A 333 -5.54 -13.42 -9.86
C LYS A 333 -5.55 -13.90 -11.32
N PRO A 334 -6.49 -14.77 -11.71
CA PRO A 334 -6.58 -15.26 -13.09
C PRO A 334 -6.74 -14.11 -14.10
N GLY A 335 -5.95 -14.14 -15.17
CA GLY A 335 -6.01 -13.14 -16.23
C GLY A 335 -5.52 -11.73 -15.86
N SER A 336 -4.95 -11.54 -14.67
CA SER A 336 -4.48 -10.26 -14.15
C SER A 336 -2.98 -10.28 -13.85
N ASP A 337 -2.35 -9.10 -13.83
CA ASP A 337 -1.00 -8.92 -13.29
C ASP A 337 -1.00 -8.75 -11.76
N GLN A 338 -2.16 -8.74 -11.13
CA GLN A 338 -2.32 -8.71 -9.69
C GLN A 338 -2.29 -10.12 -9.07
N ALA A 339 -2.00 -10.15 -7.78
CA ALA A 339 -2.22 -11.32 -6.92
C ALA A 339 -3.31 -11.02 -5.89
N TRP A 340 -3.88 -12.07 -5.29
CA TRP A 340 -4.77 -11.94 -4.16
C TRP A 340 -3.99 -11.44 -2.94
N TRP A 341 -4.54 -10.50 -2.20
CA TRP A 341 -3.91 -10.10 -0.95
C TRP A 341 -4.17 -11.14 0.15
N CYS A 342 -3.07 -11.72 0.62
CA CYS A 342 -3.10 -12.80 1.59
C CYS A 342 -2.52 -12.40 2.95
N GLY A 343 -2.55 -11.14 3.30
CA GLY A 343 -1.93 -10.51 4.47
C GLY A 343 -1.65 -11.46 5.63
N GLY A 344 -0.41 -11.87 5.83
CA GLY A 344 0.04 -12.79 6.89
C GLY A 344 -0.55 -14.20 6.84
N GLY A 345 -1.50 -14.47 5.95
CA GLY A 345 -2.28 -15.71 5.94
C GLY A 345 -1.52 -16.93 5.43
N LEU A 346 -0.55 -16.73 4.57
CA LEU A 346 0.24 -17.84 4.04
C LEU A 346 1.18 -18.43 5.04
N ASN A 347 1.72 -17.61 5.91
CA ASN A 347 2.52 -18.09 7.01
C ASN A 347 1.70 -19.09 7.86
N ARG A 348 0.38 -18.94 7.97
CA ARG A 348 -0.46 -19.87 8.72
C ARG A 348 -0.71 -21.20 8.02
N ALA A 349 -0.94 -21.21 6.70
CA ALA A 349 -1.07 -22.48 5.98
C ALA A 349 0.23 -23.28 5.98
N THR A 350 1.37 -22.60 5.95
CA THR A 350 2.70 -23.20 6.06
C THR A 350 3.15 -23.39 7.50
N ASP A 351 2.68 -22.57 8.45
CA ASP A 351 2.98 -22.70 9.87
C ASP A 351 2.28 -23.93 10.50
N THR A 352 1.19 -24.41 9.93
CA THR A 352 0.54 -25.68 10.38
C THR A 352 1.32 -26.93 9.97
N GLY A 353 2.28 -26.81 9.06
CA GLY A 353 3.16 -27.90 8.67
C GLY A 353 2.61 -28.86 7.63
N ASN A 354 1.32 -28.95 7.43
CA ASN A 354 0.69 -29.85 6.46
C ASN A 354 0.71 -29.30 5.02
N SER A 355 1.66 -28.42 4.70
CA SER A 355 1.85 -27.88 3.35
C SER A 355 3.31 -27.63 3.02
N ILE A 356 3.65 -27.77 1.74
CA ILE A 356 4.97 -27.46 1.16
C ILE A 356 4.82 -26.67 -0.12
N PHE A 357 5.86 -25.89 -0.49
CA PHE A 357 5.94 -25.24 -1.79
C PHE A 357 6.81 -26.02 -2.77
N VAL A 358 6.27 -26.27 -3.95
CA VAL A 358 6.99 -27.01 -5.02
C VAL A 358 6.93 -26.27 -6.34
N THR A 359 8.00 -26.39 -7.13
CA THR A 359 8.07 -25.94 -8.51
C THR A 359 7.52 -27.00 -9.46
N ALA A 360 7.45 -26.70 -10.77
CA ALA A 360 6.92 -27.62 -11.79
C ALA A 360 7.70 -28.97 -11.86
N ASN A 361 8.91 -29.06 -11.36
CA ASN A 361 9.66 -30.33 -11.26
C ASN A 361 9.30 -31.15 -10.00
N GLY A 362 8.36 -30.71 -9.20
CA GLY A 362 7.89 -31.38 -7.99
C GLY A 362 8.86 -31.27 -6.81
N LYS A 363 9.81 -30.33 -6.84
CA LYS A 363 10.79 -30.14 -5.77
C LYS A 363 10.52 -28.86 -4.96
N ARG A 364 10.71 -28.98 -3.65
CA ARG A 364 10.79 -27.81 -2.76
C ARG A 364 11.97 -26.93 -3.16
N PHE A 365 11.90 -25.65 -2.87
CA PHE A 365 12.94 -24.68 -3.25
C PHE A 365 13.24 -23.66 -2.13
N MET A 366 12.49 -23.71 -1.04
CA MET A 366 12.66 -22.80 0.09
C MET A 366 12.12 -23.43 1.37
N ARG A 367 12.48 -22.83 2.51
CA ARG A 367 11.75 -23.00 3.75
C ARG A 367 10.42 -22.26 3.65
N GLU A 368 9.31 -22.91 3.93
CA GLU A 368 7.98 -22.34 3.77
C GLU A 368 7.58 -21.34 4.86
N CYS A 369 8.38 -21.22 5.92
CA CYS A 369 8.14 -20.31 7.03
C CYS A 369 9.32 -19.35 7.25
N GLY A 370 9.05 -18.19 7.88
CA GLY A 370 10.09 -17.26 8.31
C GLY A 370 10.58 -16.27 7.25
N MET A 371 9.91 -16.15 6.10
CA MET A 371 10.16 -15.03 5.19
C MET A 371 9.62 -13.74 5.83
N ASN A 372 10.44 -12.71 5.89
CA ASN A 372 10.04 -11.46 6.48
C ASN A 372 9.21 -10.58 5.52
N HIS A 373 8.71 -9.48 6.05
CA HIS A 373 7.88 -8.51 5.35
C HIS A 373 8.57 -7.84 4.15
N HIS A 374 9.91 -7.86 4.08
CA HIS A 374 10.69 -7.33 2.95
C HIS A 374 11.15 -8.41 1.95
N GLY A 375 10.68 -9.65 2.10
CA GLY A 375 11.04 -10.76 1.22
C GLY A 375 12.43 -11.33 1.46
N PHE A 376 12.96 -11.15 2.67
CA PHE A 376 14.19 -11.79 3.09
C PHE A 376 13.91 -13.08 3.86
N MET A 377 14.73 -14.08 3.62
CA MET A 377 14.69 -15.38 4.29
C MET A 377 15.90 -15.53 5.20
N PRO A 378 15.74 -15.83 6.48
CA PRO A 378 16.87 -16.16 7.35
C PRO A 378 17.49 -17.49 6.94
N VAL A 379 18.82 -17.48 6.75
CA VAL A 379 19.64 -18.65 6.41
C VAL A 379 20.87 -18.63 7.32
N GLY A 380 20.87 -19.46 8.37
CA GLY A 380 21.87 -19.37 9.43
C GLY A 380 21.81 -18.01 10.12
N ASP A 381 22.95 -17.34 10.21
CA ASP A 381 23.08 -16.01 10.84
C ASP A 381 22.94 -14.84 9.85
N THR A 382 22.36 -15.08 8.66
CA THR A 382 22.20 -14.05 7.63
C THR A 382 20.80 -14.06 7.03
N TYR A 383 20.48 -12.98 6.34
CA TYR A 383 19.24 -12.84 5.58
C TYR A 383 19.54 -12.79 4.08
N MET A 384 18.82 -13.59 3.33
CA MET A 384 18.95 -13.66 1.88
C MET A 384 17.70 -13.11 1.21
N ASN A 385 17.89 -12.25 0.21
CA ASN A 385 16.81 -11.86 -0.68
C ASN A 385 16.41 -13.07 -1.54
N MET A 386 15.16 -13.54 -1.38
CA MET A 386 14.66 -14.69 -2.12
C MET A 386 14.13 -14.29 -3.49
N GLN A 387 14.72 -14.88 -4.52
CA GLN A 387 14.12 -14.91 -5.86
C GLN A 387 13.09 -16.05 -5.89
N LEU A 388 11.81 -15.67 -5.96
CA LEU A 388 10.74 -16.66 -6.06
C LEU A 388 10.55 -17.11 -7.51
N PRO A 389 10.22 -18.40 -7.76
CA PRO A 389 9.81 -18.85 -9.09
C PRO A 389 8.58 -18.04 -9.57
N LYS A 390 8.50 -17.82 -10.89
CA LYS A 390 7.32 -17.14 -11.50
C LYS A 390 6.00 -17.84 -11.17
N LYS A 391 6.06 -19.17 -11.04
CA LYS A 391 4.95 -20.04 -10.72
C LYS A 391 5.46 -21.21 -9.88
N PHE A 392 4.76 -21.47 -8.80
CA PHE A 392 4.95 -22.61 -7.92
C PHE A 392 3.62 -23.00 -7.29
N PHE A 393 3.59 -24.07 -6.52
CA PHE A 393 2.36 -24.58 -5.96
C PHE A 393 2.52 -24.84 -4.47
N ALA A 394 1.52 -24.44 -3.68
CA ALA A 394 1.33 -25.01 -2.36
C ALA A 394 0.64 -26.36 -2.53
N VAL A 395 1.22 -27.40 -1.95
CA VAL A 395 0.67 -28.75 -1.88
C VAL A 395 0.39 -29.07 -0.44
N MET A 396 -0.84 -29.51 -0.13
CA MET A 396 -1.28 -29.80 1.23
C MET A 396 -2.25 -30.97 1.25
N ASP A 397 -2.41 -31.59 2.41
CA ASP A 397 -3.45 -32.58 2.64
C ASP A 397 -4.76 -31.97 3.16
N ALA A 398 -5.72 -32.82 3.51
CA ALA A 398 -7.04 -32.39 4.00
C ALA A 398 -6.95 -31.56 5.29
N ASP A 399 -6.03 -31.92 6.19
CA ASP A 399 -5.84 -31.21 7.46
C ASP A 399 -5.21 -29.82 7.22
N GLY A 400 -4.19 -29.76 6.37
CA GLY A 400 -3.59 -28.51 5.92
C GLY A 400 -4.59 -27.60 5.20
N PHE A 401 -5.43 -28.16 4.35
CA PHE A 401 -6.46 -27.40 3.65
C PHE A 401 -7.54 -26.85 4.59
N ALA A 402 -8.01 -27.66 5.54
CA ALA A 402 -9.02 -27.26 6.52
C ALA A 402 -8.54 -26.14 7.45
N THR A 403 -7.23 -26.11 7.76
CA THR A 403 -6.62 -25.07 8.61
C THR A 403 -6.09 -23.87 7.82
N SER A 404 -5.97 -24.00 6.49
CA SER A 404 -5.50 -22.95 5.60
C SER A 404 -6.46 -21.77 5.57
N GLN A 405 -5.96 -20.60 5.96
CA GLN A 405 -6.76 -19.37 6.07
C GLN A 405 -5.99 -18.17 5.52
N PHE A 406 -6.73 -17.22 4.95
CA PHE A 406 -6.28 -15.88 4.62
C PHE A 406 -7.08 -14.86 5.43
N HIS A 407 -6.43 -14.05 6.27
CA HIS A 407 -7.11 -13.10 7.16
C HIS A 407 -8.28 -13.70 7.94
N GLY A 408 -8.08 -14.88 8.50
CA GLY A 408 -9.12 -15.57 9.25
C GLY A 408 -10.27 -16.16 8.40
N LYS A 409 -10.17 -16.08 7.07
CA LYS A 409 -11.11 -16.70 6.13
C LYS A 409 -10.50 -17.95 5.52
N PRO A 410 -11.27 -19.02 5.31
CA PRO A 410 -10.78 -20.21 4.61
C PRO A 410 -10.20 -19.84 3.23
N THR A 411 -9.08 -20.47 2.86
CA THR A 411 -8.39 -20.21 1.58
C THR A 411 -9.32 -20.33 0.38
N TYR A 412 -10.14 -21.37 0.33
CA TYR A 412 -11.05 -21.62 -0.79
C TYR A 412 -12.09 -20.51 -1.00
N VAL A 413 -12.43 -19.78 0.06
CA VAL A 413 -13.35 -18.64 -0.05
C VAL A 413 -12.67 -17.44 -0.71
N VAL A 414 -11.38 -17.23 -0.42
CA VAL A 414 -10.63 -16.09 -0.97
C VAL A 414 -10.26 -16.29 -2.43
N VAL A 415 -9.72 -17.47 -2.76
CA VAL A 415 -9.22 -17.74 -4.13
C VAL A 415 -10.27 -18.37 -5.05
N GLY A 416 -11.38 -18.86 -4.52
CA GLY A 416 -12.40 -19.62 -5.23
C GLY A 416 -12.03 -21.10 -5.43
N MET A 417 -13.00 -21.99 -5.30
CA MET A 417 -12.77 -23.45 -5.47
C MET A 417 -12.24 -23.82 -6.87
N ASP A 418 -12.63 -23.08 -7.88
CA ASP A 418 -12.19 -23.33 -9.28
C ASP A 418 -10.68 -23.11 -9.47
N ASN A 419 -10.03 -22.39 -8.57
CA ASN A 419 -8.58 -22.14 -8.58
C ASN A 419 -7.80 -23.16 -7.72
N ILE A 420 -8.48 -24.18 -7.17
CA ILE A 420 -7.91 -25.20 -6.29
C ILE A 420 -8.04 -26.56 -6.96
N SER A 421 -6.90 -27.22 -7.17
CA SER A 421 -6.88 -28.61 -7.63
C SER A 421 -7.04 -29.55 -6.44
N GLN A 422 -7.90 -30.56 -6.58
CA GLN A 422 -8.12 -31.63 -5.59
C GLN A 422 -7.93 -33.00 -6.24
N ALA A 423 -7.30 -33.93 -5.51
CA ALA A 423 -7.12 -35.32 -5.95
C ALA A 423 -7.06 -36.28 -4.75
N ASP A 424 -7.29 -37.56 -5.00
CA ASP A 424 -7.23 -38.61 -3.97
C ASP A 424 -5.78 -39.08 -3.72
N THR A 425 -4.88 -38.87 -4.71
CA THR A 425 -3.46 -39.22 -4.58
C THR A 425 -2.57 -38.05 -4.94
N ILE A 426 -1.31 -38.09 -4.49
CA ILE A 426 -0.28 -37.08 -4.83
C ILE A 426 0.06 -37.12 -6.33
N GLU A 427 0.09 -38.30 -6.94
CA GLU A 427 0.32 -38.48 -8.37
C GLU A 427 -0.75 -37.78 -9.21
N GLU A 428 -2.03 -38.03 -8.92
CA GLU A 428 -3.15 -37.40 -9.61
C GLU A 428 -3.17 -35.87 -9.40
N LEU A 429 -2.79 -35.42 -8.17
CA LEU A 429 -2.68 -33.99 -7.90
C LEU A 429 -1.59 -33.35 -8.77
N ALA A 430 -0.42 -34.03 -8.87
CA ALA A 430 0.70 -33.55 -9.68
C ALA A 430 0.30 -33.40 -11.16
N GLU A 431 -0.43 -34.39 -11.70
CA GLU A 431 -0.94 -34.32 -13.09
C GLU A 431 -1.89 -33.14 -13.30
N LYS A 432 -2.82 -32.89 -12.37
CA LYS A 432 -3.76 -31.76 -12.43
C LYS A 432 -3.06 -30.40 -12.37
N LEU A 433 -2.00 -30.30 -11.59
CA LEU A 433 -1.20 -29.09 -11.45
C LEU A 433 -0.19 -28.87 -12.59
N GLY A 434 0.07 -29.89 -13.42
CA GLY A 434 1.15 -29.89 -14.41
C GLY A 434 2.54 -29.93 -13.79
N VAL A 435 2.66 -30.57 -12.62
CA VAL A 435 3.90 -30.81 -11.87
C VAL A 435 4.39 -32.22 -12.17
N ASN A 436 5.71 -32.43 -12.14
CA ASN A 436 6.30 -33.76 -12.33
C ASN A 436 5.82 -34.72 -11.22
N PRO A 437 5.06 -35.80 -11.56
CA PRO A 437 4.49 -36.69 -10.55
C PRO A 437 5.54 -37.43 -9.71
N GLU A 438 6.56 -38.01 -10.37
CA GLU A 438 7.63 -38.72 -9.67
C GLU A 438 8.39 -37.79 -8.71
N GLY A 439 8.63 -36.54 -9.17
CA GLY A 439 9.28 -35.51 -8.36
C GLY A 439 8.46 -35.12 -7.14
N LEU A 440 7.14 -34.94 -7.29
CA LEU A 440 6.25 -34.55 -6.19
C LEU A 440 6.07 -35.69 -5.17
N VAL A 441 5.83 -36.92 -5.63
CA VAL A 441 5.70 -38.11 -4.76
C VAL A 441 6.93 -38.29 -3.91
N GLN A 442 8.12 -38.23 -4.54
CA GLN A 442 9.37 -38.36 -3.78
C GLN A 442 9.57 -37.23 -2.79
N THR A 443 9.21 -35.99 -3.17
CA THR A 443 9.35 -34.82 -2.28
C THR A 443 8.44 -34.92 -1.06
N VAL A 444 7.18 -35.37 -1.22
CA VAL A 444 6.26 -35.59 -0.08
C VAL A 444 6.76 -36.72 0.81
N ALA A 445 7.28 -37.81 0.24
CA ALA A 445 7.88 -38.93 1.01
C ALA A 445 9.10 -38.50 1.81
N ASP A 446 10.00 -37.71 1.21
CA ASP A 446 11.19 -37.17 1.88
C ASP A 446 10.77 -36.22 3.02
N TYR A 447 9.83 -35.30 2.74
CA TYR A 447 9.31 -34.37 3.74
C TYR A 447 8.65 -35.09 4.92
N ASN A 448 7.81 -36.09 4.65
CA ASN A 448 7.18 -36.91 5.72
C ASN A 448 8.25 -37.64 6.55
N THR A 449 9.34 -38.06 5.93
CA THR A 449 10.49 -38.66 6.65
C THR A 449 11.16 -37.61 7.56
N TYR A 450 11.32 -36.39 7.12
CA TYR A 450 11.84 -35.28 7.96
C TYR A 450 10.92 -34.96 9.13
N CYS A 451 9.61 -35.02 8.92
CA CYS A 451 8.64 -34.87 10.01
C CYS A 451 8.82 -35.96 11.09
N ASP A 452 9.02 -37.23 10.68
CA ASP A 452 9.29 -38.33 11.62
C ASP A 452 10.61 -38.15 12.39
N GLN A 453 11.60 -37.54 11.75
CA GLN A 453 12.91 -37.25 12.35
C GLN A 453 12.91 -35.98 13.23
N GLY A 454 11.88 -35.14 13.11
CA GLY A 454 11.82 -33.82 13.77
C GLY A 454 12.81 -32.82 13.23
N PHE A 455 13.33 -33.02 12.00
CA PHE A 455 14.33 -32.14 11.38
C PHE A 455 14.20 -32.16 9.85
N ASP A 456 13.99 -30.99 9.24
CA ASP A 456 13.98 -30.80 7.80
C ASP A 456 15.42 -30.64 7.28
N ALA A 457 15.91 -31.69 6.61
CA ALA A 457 17.28 -31.75 6.10
C ALA A 457 17.50 -30.83 4.87
N ASP A 458 16.43 -30.47 4.13
CA ASP A 458 16.56 -29.68 2.90
C ASP A 458 16.64 -28.18 3.19
N PHE A 459 15.75 -27.67 4.06
CA PHE A 459 15.59 -26.22 4.25
C PHE A 459 15.53 -25.78 5.72
N ALA A 460 15.80 -26.70 6.67
CA ALA A 460 15.81 -26.41 8.10
C ALA A 460 14.51 -25.73 8.58
N ARG A 461 13.35 -26.22 8.11
CA ARG A 461 12.04 -25.77 8.57
C ARG A 461 11.96 -25.97 10.08
N TYR A 462 11.29 -25.04 10.77
CA TYR A 462 11.21 -25.10 12.22
C TYR A 462 10.55 -26.41 12.70
N PRO A 463 11.16 -27.13 13.66
CA PRO A 463 10.65 -28.43 14.13
C PRO A 463 9.18 -28.40 14.52
N GLU A 464 8.73 -27.34 15.17
CA GLU A 464 7.35 -27.15 15.62
C GLU A 464 6.34 -26.92 14.47
N SER A 465 6.84 -26.61 13.27
CA SER A 465 6.02 -26.44 12.06
C SER A 465 6.03 -27.67 11.15
N LEU A 466 6.69 -28.76 11.58
CA LEU A 466 6.73 -30.01 10.82
C LEU A 466 5.45 -30.83 11.08
N ALA A 467 4.66 -31.05 10.05
CA ALA A 467 3.53 -31.97 10.06
C ALA A 467 3.43 -32.68 8.71
N LYS A 468 3.13 -33.98 8.75
CA LYS A 468 3.06 -34.83 7.56
C LYS A 468 1.95 -34.43 6.61
N ILE A 469 2.17 -34.67 5.32
CA ILE A 469 1.16 -34.60 4.27
C ILE A 469 0.78 -36.05 3.92
N GLU A 470 -0.24 -36.59 4.59
CA GLU A 470 -0.61 -38.00 4.47
C GLU A 470 -2.13 -38.27 4.43
N ASN A 471 -2.96 -37.29 4.82
CA ASN A 471 -4.41 -37.47 4.93
C ASN A 471 -5.13 -36.90 3.70
N GLY A 472 -5.42 -37.74 2.72
CA GLY A 472 -6.18 -37.31 1.54
C GLY A 472 -7.64 -36.87 1.85
N PRO A 473 -8.34 -36.16 0.96
CA PRO A 473 -7.85 -35.72 -0.34
C PRO A 473 -6.74 -34.67 -0.24
N PHE A 474 -5.91 -34.62 -1.30
CA PHE A 474 -4.82 -33.66 -1.40
C PHE A 474 -5.22 -32.46 -2.24
N TYR A 475 -4.68 -31.30 -1.89
CA TYR A 475 -5.01 -30.03 -2.52
C TYR A 475 -3.77 -29.31 -3.03
N GLY A 476 -3.92 -28.63 -4.15
CA GLY A 476 -2.87 -27.84 -4.76
C GLY A 476 -3.39 -26.47 -5.20
N ILE A 477 -2.63 -25.42 -4.87
CA ILE A 477 -2.96 -24.04 -5.21
C ILE A 477 -1.77 -23.41 -5.89
N GLU A 478 -1.99 -22.75 -7.03
CA GLU A 478 -0.95 -21.99 -7.70
C GLU A 478 -0.57 -20.75 -6.89
N TYR A 479 0.75 -20.48 -6.78
CA TYR A 479 1.32 -19.31 -6.16
C TYR A 479 2.33 -18.62 -7.06
N THR A 480 2.57 -17.35 -6.77
CA THR A 480 3.57 -16.50 -7.43
C THR A 480 4.24 -15.59 -6.42
N GLY A 481 5.38 -15.03 -6.79
CA GLY A 481 5.93 -13.90 -6.08
C GLY A 481 5.05 -12.67 -6.29
N ALA A 482 4.75 -11.94 -5.22
CA ALA A 482 4.07 -10.66 -5.29
C ALA A 482 4.46 -9.78 -4.10
N PHE A 483 4.24 -8.48 -4.18
CA PHE A 483 4.41 -7.57 -3.06
C PHE A 483 3.31 -6.51 -3.04
N VAL A 484 3.12 -5.88 -1.88
CA VAL A 484 2.03 -4.92 -1.67
C VAL A 484 2.42 -3.55 -2.19
N ASN A 485 3.59 -3.06 -1.77
CA ASN A 485 4.07 -1.75 -2.15
C ASN A 485 5.60 -1.68 -2.25
N SER A 486 6.07 -0.67 -2.94
CA SER A 486 7.48 -0.28 -3.04
C SER A 486 7.69 1.07 -2.34
N GLN A 487 8.94 1.31 -1.88
CA GLN A 487 9.31 2.48 -1.10
C GLN A 487 10.13 3.49 -1.91
N GLY A 488 10.35 3.20 -3.19
CA GLY A 488 11.23 3.95 -4.07
C GLY A 488 10.64 5.27 -4.54
N GLY A 489 11.50 6.27 -4.70
CA GLY A 489 11.15 7.59 -5.20
C GLY A 489 12.33 8.54 -5.10
N ALA A 490 12.09 9.87 -5.12
CA ALA A 490 13.15 10.82 -4.90
C ALA A 490 13.61 10.82 -3.44
N LYS A 491 14.90 11.06 -3.26
CA LYS A 491 15.43 11.35 -1.94
C LYS A 491 14.96 12.71 -1.49
N ARG A 492 14.45 12.79 -0.29
CA ARG A 492 13.94 14.01 0.33
C ARG A 492 14.57 14.26 1.70
N ASP A 493 14.59 15.50 2.13
CA ASP A 493 14.98 15.90 3.49
C ASP A 493 13.80 15.79 4.46
N VAL A 494 14.03 16.07 5.75
CA VAL A 494 13.00 16.04 6.80
C VAL A 494 11.90 17.09 6.63
N ASN A 495 12.09 18.07 5.73
CA ASN A 495 11.08 19.03 5.31
C ASN A 495 10.26 18.53 4.13
N CYS A 496 10.47 17.28 3.71
CA CYS A 496 9.89 16.67 2.53
C CYS A 496 10.30 17.36 1.20
N GLN A 497 11.38 18.18 1.18
CA GLN A 497 11.91 18.75 -0.04
C GLN A 497 12.72 17.70 -0.81
N VAL A 498 12.48 17.61 -2.11
CA VAL A 498 13.21 16.70 -3.00
C VAL A 498 14.64 17.19 -3.19
N LEU A 499 15.61 16.29 -3.04
CA LEU A 499 17.04 16.59 -3.20
C LEU A 499 17.53 16.35 -4.63
N GLY A 500 18.24 17.32 -5.16
CA GLY A 500 18.96 17.20 -6.42
C GLY A 500 20.22 16.31 -6.32
N TRP A 501 20.84 16.00 -7.46
CA TRP A 501 22.10 15.23 -7.52
C TRP A 501 23.27 15.87 -6.77
N ASP A 502 23.23 17.16 -6.56
CA ASP A 502 24.20 17.93 -5.75
C ASP A 502 23.95 17.82 -4.24
N GLY A 503 22.84 17.22 -3.84
CA GLY A 503 22.41 17.08 -2.46
C GLY A 503 21.65 18.28 -1.92
N GLU A 504 21.47 19.33 -2.72
CA GLU A 504 20.69 20.52 -2.35
C GLU A 504 19.20 20.33 -2.70
N PRO A 505 18.28 20.94 -1.94
CA PRO A 505 16.86 20.89 -2.25
C PRO A 505 16.53 21.52 -3.61
N ILE A 506 15.68 20.85 -4.38
CA ILE A 506 15.07 21.43 -5.58
C ILE A 506 13.96 22.36 -5.13
N ALA A 507 14.13 23.65 -5.40
CA ALA A 507 13.21 24.67 -4.93
C ALA A 507 11.77 24.42 -5.44
N HIS A 508 10.77 24.59 -4.57
CA HIS A 508 9.35 24.40 -4.78
C HIS A 508 8.91 22.97 -5.13
N LEU A 509 9.78 21.95 -4.92
CA LEU A 509 9.43 20.55 -5.14
C LEU A 509 9.47 19.76 -3.85
N TYR A 510 8.35 19.13 -3.51
CA TYR A 510 8.14 18.31 -2.32
C TYR A 510 7.63 16.93 -2.70
N GLU A 511 7.86 15.95 -1.83
CA GLU A 511 7.39 14.58 -2.02
C GLU A 511 6.85 14.01 -0.70
N ALA A 512 5.75 13.24 -0.75
CA ALA A 512 5.11 12.68 0.42
C ALA A 512 4.61 11.24 0.20
N GLY A 513 4.49 10.49 1.28
CA GLY A 513 4.01 9.11 1.26
C GLY A 513 5.04 8.09 0.77
N GLU A 514 4.57 7.05 0.09
CA GLU A 514 5.38 5.92 -0.39
C GLU A 514 6.39 6.30 -1.47
N LEU A 515 6.14 7.34 -2.24
CA LEU A 515 7.11 7.88 -3.19
C LEU A 515 8.31 8.41 -2.40
N GLY A 516 9.45 7.69 -2.46
CA GLY A 516 10.63 8.03 -1.67
C GLY A 516 10.41 7.97 -0.16
N SER A 517 9.78 6.92 0.35
CA SER A 517 9.47 6.74 1.77
C SER A 517 10.69 6.85 2.67
N PHE A 518 10.55 7.50 3.82
CA PHE A 518 11.56 7.59 4.87
C PHE A 518 11.85 6.23 5.53
N TRP A 519 10.90 5.30 5.49
CA TRP A 519 11.08 3.96 6.06
C TRP A 519 12.07 3.10 5.27
N GLY A 520 12.04 3.17 3.94
CA GLY A 520 12.91 2.36 3.09
C GLY A 520 12.92 0.88 3.49
N GLY A 521 14.10 0.34 3.76
CA GLY A 521 14.30 -1.06 4.16
C GLY A 521 13.91 -1.37 5.60
N VAL A 522 13.56 -0.37 6.43
CA VAL A 522 13.15 -0.55 7.84
C VAL A 522 11.64 -0.43 8.03
N TYR A 523 10.89 -0.40 6.95
CA TYR A 523 9.44 -0.32 7.00
C TYR A 523 8.82 -1.41 7.89
N ILE A 524 7.83 -1.03 8.65
CA ILE A 524 6.99 -1.92 9.44
C ILE A 524 5.52 -1.63 9.14
N ALA A 525 4.66 -2.66 9.21
CA ALA A 525 3.23 -2.52 8.95
C ALA A 525 2.61 -1.36 9.75
N GLY A 526 1.75 -0.58 9.11
CA GLY A 526 1.18 0.64 9.66
C GLY A 526 2.10 1.88 9.56
N GLY A 527 3.40 1.70 9.29
CA GLY A 527 4.37 2.78 9.14
C GLY A 527 4.04 3.68 7.95
N ASN A 528 3.76 3.11 6.78
CA ASN A 528 3.43 3.90 5.59
C ASN A 528 2.16 4.73 5.74
N ILE A 529 1.11 4.19 6.38
CA ILE A 529 -0.10 4.98 6.65
C ILE A 529 0.22 6.12 7.62
N GLY A 530 1.00 5.87 8.66
CA GLY A 530 1.52 6.95 9.53
C GLY A 530 2.32 7.98 8.74
N GLU A 531 3.15 7.53 7.79
CA GLU A 531 3.94 8.40 6.92
C GLU A 531 3.07 9.25 5.99
N THR A 532 1.98 8.71 5.43
CA THR A 532 1.06 9.53 4.62
C THR A 532 0.56 10.74 5.38
N MET A 533 0.34 10.59 6.69
CA MET A 533 -0.11 11.68 7.56
C MET A 533 1.01 12.68 7.85
N TYR A 534 2.14 12.24 8.42
CA TYR A 534 3.17 13.20 8.82
C TYR A 534 3.91 13.81 7.63
N SER A 535 4.24 13.05 6.61
CA SER A 535 4.92 13.61 5.43
C SER A 535 3.98 14.48 4.58
N GLY A 536 2.70 14.11 4.51
CA GLY A 536 1.68 14.95 3.89
C GLY A 536 1.56 16.32 4.58
N ARG A 537 1.47 16.34 5.92
CA ARG A 537 1.44 17.58 6.70
C ARG A 537 2.69 18.43 6.45
N ILE A 538 3.87 17.85 6.57
CA ILE A 538 5.13 18.55 6.37
C ILE A 538 5.22 19.12 4.94
N ALA A 539 4.94 18.30 3.94
CA ALA A 539 5.01 18.73 2.54
C ALA A 539 3.96 19.82 2.22
N GLY A 540 2.71 19.63 2.68
CA GLY A 540 1.63 20.60 2.46
C GLY A 540 1.91 21.95 3.09
N ALA A 541 2.28 21.96 4.38
CA ALA A 541 2.63 23.18 5.09
C ALA A 541 3.83 23.90 4.45
N ASN A 542 4.89 23.17 4.10
CA ASN A 542 6.08 23.75 3.47
C ASN A 542 5.80 24.23 2.04
N ALA A 543 4.97 23.54 1.28
CA ALA A 543 4.57 24.00 -0.05
C ALA A 543 3.73 25.26 0.02
N ALA A 544 2.82 25.38 1.01
CA ALA A 544 1.95 26.55 1.19
C ALA A 544 2.66 27.76 1.81
N ALA A 545 3.77 27.55 2.52
CA ALA A 545 4.48 28.62 3.20
C ALA A 545 4.86 29.76 2.23
N ALA A 546 4.73 31.00 2.68
CA ALA A 546 5.13 32.17 1.91
C ALA A 546 6.63 32.09 1.57
N LYS A 547 6.98 32.36 0.32
CA LYS A 547 8.33 32.31 -0.20
C LYS A 547 8.72 33.67 -0.81
N ASP A 548 9.98 34.06 -0.63
CA ASP A 548 10.52 35.29 -1.22
C ASP A 548 10.61 35.21 -2.76
N ASP A 549 10.66 33.97 -3.30
CA ASP A 549 10.74 33.64 -4.72
C ASP A 549 9.42 33.08 -5.29
N ALA A 550 8.29 33.31 -4.61
CA ALA A 550 6.97 32.93 -5.10
C ALA A 550 6.69 33.56 -6.48
N VAL A 551 6.15 32.74 -7.37
CA VAL A 551 5.92 33.13 -8.76
C VAL A 551 4.69 34.03 -8.87
N GLU A 552 4.81 35.14 -9.58
CA GLU A 552 3.67 36.03 -9.84
C GLU A 552 2.65 35.35 -10.79
N GLU A 553 1.37 35.64 -10.57
CA GLU A 553 0.30 35.11 -11.40
C GLU A 553 0.36 35.67 -12.82
N PRO A 554 0.51 34.83 -13.85
CA PRO A 554 0.54 35.29 -15.22
C PRO A 554 -0.83 35.76 -15.69
N ALA A 555 -0.83 36.80 -16.52
CA ALA A 555 -2.08 37.33 -17.08
C ALA A 555 -2.75 36.29 -17.99
N GLY A 556 -3.98 35.90 -17.68
CA GLY A 556 -4.81 35.03 -18.51
C GLY A 556 -4.92 33.57 -18.05
N ALA A 557 -4.16 33.15 -17.04
CA ALA A 557 -4.37 31.87 -16.40
C ALA A 557 -5.67 31.89 -15.57
N ALA A 558 -6.36 30.74 -15.51
CA ALA A 558 -7.63 30.61 -14.76
C ALA A 558 -7.41 29.85 -13.46
N ALA A 559 -8.23 30.13 -12.45
CA ALA A 559 -8.32 29.24 -11.28
C ALA A 559 -8.90 27.88 -11.71
N PRO A 560 -8.46 26.75 -11.12
CA PRO A 560 -8.99 25.44 -11.47
C PRO A 560 -10.46 25.31 -11.03
N ALA A 561 -11.28 24.70 -11.88
CA ALA A 561 -12.63 24.30 -11.48
C ALA A 561 -12.54 23.04 -10.60
N ASN A 562 -13.37 22.98 -9.55
CA ASN A 562 -13.43 21.80 -8.71
C ASN A 562 -14.40 20.76 -9.32
N GLU A 563 -13.93 19.52 -9.49
CA GLU A 563 -14.70 18.42 -10.09
C GLU A 563 -15.11 17.35 -9.07
N ILE A 564 -14.70 17.48 -7.80
CA ILE A 564 -15.06 16.49 -6.79
C ILE A 564 -16.59 16.46 -6.59
N THR A 565 -17.15 15.29 -6.72
CA THR A 565 -18.56 15.07 -6.41
C THR A 565 -18.73 14.94 -4.90
N VAL A 566 -19.44 15.87 -4.31
CA VAL A 566 -19.83 15.79 -2.89
C VAL A 566 -20.92 14.73 -2.77
N PHE A 567 -20.68 13.73 -1.90
CA PHE A 567 -21.68 12.70 -1.65
C PHE A 567 -22.90 13.30 -0.95
N ASP A 568 -23.96 13.52 -1.72
CA ASP A 568 -25.26 13.97 -1.24
C ASP A 568 -26.30 12.86 -1.45
N ALA A 569 -26.55 12.10 -0.38
CA ALA A 569 -27.49 10.98 -0.40
C ALA A 569 -28.90 11.41 -0.83
N ASP A 570 -29.36 12.59 -0.40
CA ASP A 570 -30.70 13.08 -0.71
C ASP A 570 -30.80 13.50 -2.17
N ALA A 571 -29.79 14.18 -2.71
CA ALA A 571 -29.74 14.53 -4.11
C ALA A 571 -29.69 13.30 -5.02
N ILE A 572 -28.90 12.27 -4.66
CA ILE A 572 -28.85 11.01 -5.40
C ILE A 572 -30.21 10.33 -5.38
N VAL A 573 -30.83 10.17 -4.21
CA VAL A 573 -32.15 9.55 -4.08
C VAL A 573 -33.21 10.31 -4.87
N ALA A 574 -33.20 11.64 -4.82
CA ALA A 574 -34.15 12.50 -5.56
C ALA A 574 -34.02 12.39 -7.09
N SER A 575 -32.93 11.88 -7.61
CA SER A 575 -32.73 11.69 -9.05
C SER A 575 -33.45 10.46 -9.65
N TYR A 576 -34.01 9.59 -8.80
CA TYR A 576 -34.71 8.38 -9.21
C TYR A 576 -36.21 8.47 -8.94
N GLU A 577 -37.00 7.91 -9.85
CA GLU A 577 -38.46 7.82 -9.69
C GLU A 577 -38.84 6.56 -8.91
N CYS A 578 -39.78 6.70 -7.96
CA CYS A 578 -40.34 5.63 -7.15
C CYS A 578 -41.82 5.44 -7.43
N GLY A 579 -42.26 4.17 -7.48
CA GLY A 579 -43.68 3.79 -7.50
C GLY A 579 -44.28 3.74 -6.09
N GLU A 580 -45.48 3.21 -6.00
CA GLU A 580 -46.15 2.97 -4.72
C GLU A 580 -45.37 1.88 -3.92
N ASN A 581 -45.04 2.16 -2.68
CA ASN A 581 -44.22 1.32 -1.77
C ASN A 581 -42.76 1.08 -2.23
N GLU A 582 -42.27 1.83 -3.22
CA GLU A 582 -40.88 1.81 -3.61
C GLU A 582 -40.12 2.97 -2.94
N HIS A 583 -38.93 2.68 -2.45
CA HIS A 583 -38.04 3.64 -1.81
C HIS A 583 -36.62 3.44 -2.33
N VAL A 584 -35.97 4.54 -2.70
CA VAL A 584 -34.56 4.52 -3.10
C VAL A 584 -33.71 4.78 -1.88
N GLY A 585 -32.64 3.99 -1.75
CA GLY A 585 -31.62 4.19 -0.75
C GLY A 585 -30.24 4.13 -1.34
N VAL A 586 -29.29 4.74 -0.65
CA VAL A 586 -27.92 4.88 -1.11
C VAL A 586 -26.94 4.74 0.05
N ALA A 587 -25.84 4.03 -0.20
CA ALA A 587 -24.70 3.96 0.71
C ALA A 587 -23.41 3.85 -0.08
N LEU A 588 -22.28 4.19 0.56
CA LEU A 588 -20.97 4.05 -0.07
C LEU A 588 -20.54 2.57 -0.12
N GLY A 589 -20.14 2.12 -1.31
CA GLY A 589 -19.39 0.89 -1.53
C GLY A 589 -17.89 1.13 -1.34
N ILE A 590 -17.07 0.25 -1.96
CA ILE A 590 -15.61 0.48 -2.04
C ILE A 590 -15.30 1.58 -3.05
N HIS A 591 -15.93 1.54 -4.23
CA HIS A 591 -15.56 2.37 -5.37
C HIS A 591 -16.53 3.53 -5.63
N ALA A 592 -17.82 3.35 -5.33
CA ALA A 592 -18.82 4.40 -5.58
C ALA A 592 -20.05 4.19 -4.71
N PRO A 593 -21.00 5.14 -4.73
CA PRO A 593 -22.31 4.91 -4.14
C PRO A 593 -23.00 3.69 -4.77
N ILE A 594 -23.50 2.79 -3.91
CA ILE A 594 -24.42 1.73 -4.27
C ILE A 594 -25.83 2.29 -4.09
N VAL A 595 -26.60 2.34 -5.16
CA VAL A 595 -27.96 2.85 -5.16
C VAL A 595 -28.93 1.70 -5.40
N VAL A 596 -29.89 1.55 -4.54
CA VAL A 596 -30.91 0.50 -4.64
C VAL A 596 -32.33 1.09 -4.61
N LYS A 597 -33.25 0.38 -5.25
CA LYS A 597 -34.69 0.58 -5.08
C LYS A 597 -35.25 -0.60 -4.32
N VAL A 598 -35.92 -0.34 -3.22
CA VAL A 598 -36.51 -1.34 -2.35
C VAL A 598 -38.02 -1.21 -2.38
N THR A 599 -38.72 -2.31 -2.61
CA THR A 599 -40.18 -2.38 -2.47
C THR A 599 -40.52 -2.99 -1.10
N LEU A 600 -41.39 -2.34 -0.35
CA LEU A 600 -41.80 -2.78 0.99
C LEU A 600 -43.29 -3.14 1.04
N ASP A 601 -43.60 -4.19 1.81
CA ASP A 601 -44.97 -4.46 2.31
C ASP A 601 -44.94 -4.27 3.83
N GLY A 602 -45.38 -3.09 4.27
CA GLY A 602 -45.14 -2.63 5.64
C GLY A 602 -43.65 -2.45 5.91
N GLU A 603 -43.10 -3.24 6.82
CA GLU A 603 -41.66 -3.26 7.16
C GLU A 603 -40.87 -4.36 6.42
N THR A 604 -41.56 -5.21 5.65
CA THR A 604 -40.96 -6.36 4.98
C THR A 604 -40.41 -6.00 3.61
N VAL A 605 -39.17 -6.37 3.35
CA VAL A 605 -38.52 -6.24 2.04
C VAL A 605 -39.10 -7.29 1.09
N THR A 606 -39.73 -6.85 -0.01
CA THR A 606 -40.36 -7.71 -1.01
C THR A 606 -39.65 -7.68 -2.37
N ALA A 607 -38.88 -6.62 -2.65
CA ALA A 607 -37.98 -6.58 -3.80
C ALA A 607 -36.81 -5.64 -3.49
N VAL A 608 -35.64 -5.96 -4.08
CA VAL A 608 -34.45 -5.11 -4.09
C VAL A 608 -33.90 -5.06 -5.51
N GLU A 609 -33.89 -3.89 -6.12
CA GLU A 609 -33.31 -3.62 -7.42
C GLU A 609 -32.06 -2.77 -7.26
N VAL A 610 -30.91 -3.22 -7.77
CA VAL A 610 -29.66 -2.44 -7.77
C VAL A 610 -29.68 -1.51 -8.97
N LEU A 611 -29.81 -0.21 -8.71
CA LEU A 611 -29.91 0.83 -9.74
C LEU A 611 -28.53 1.28 -10.24
N SER A 612 -27.55 1.37 -9.34
CA SER A 612 -26.18 1.79 -9.65
C SER A 612 -25.17 1.16 -8.70
N GLN A 613 -24.02 0.77 -9.23
CA GLN A 613 -22.84 0.37 -8.48
C GLN A 613 -21.62 0.39 -9.40
N MET A 614 -20.41 0.53 -8.85
CA MET A 614 -19.14 0.50 -9.58
C MET A 614 -18.12 -0.43 -8.91
N GLU A 615 -18.60 -1.42 -8.17
CA GLU A 615 -17.74 -2.38 -7.48
C GLU A 615 -16.97 -3.26 -8.47
N SER A 616 -15.79 -3.76 -8.03
CA SER A 616 -14.94 -4.62 -8.87
C SER A 616 -15.64 -5.92 -9.25
N PRO A 617 -15.92 -6.18 -10.53
CA PRO A 617 -16.71 -7.35 -10.95
C PRO A 617 -16.08 -8.70 -10.53
N ASP A 618 -14.75 -8.76 -10.47
CA ASP A 618 -13.98 -9.94 -10.07
C ASP A 618 -14.02 -10.21 -8.55
N VAL A 619 -14.43 -9.21 -7.76
CA VAL A 619 -14.57 -9.32 -6.30
C VAL A 619 -16.01 -9.59 -5.90
N VAL A 620 -16.96 -8.91 -6.54
CA VAL A 620 -18.37 -8.98 -6.15
C VAL A 620 -19.13 -10.11 -6.82
N LEU A 621 -18.60 -10.68 -7.91
CA LEU A 621 -19.23 -11.80 -8.63
C LEU A 621 -20.77 -11.67 -8.66
N ASP A 622 -21.46 -12.62 -8.01
CA ASP A 622 -22.92 -12.67 -7.95
C ASP A 622 -23.54 -11.86 -6.79
N LEU A 623 -22.74 -11.08 -6.06
CA LEU A 623 -23.19 -10.33 -4.88
C LEU A 623 -24.48 -9.55 -5.09
N PHE A 624 -24.53 -8.78 -6.20
CA PHE A 624 -25.66 -7.91 -6.52
C PHE A 624 -26.87 -8.65 -7.11
N THR A 625 -26.79 -9.97 -7.23
CA THR A 625 -27.90 -10.87 -7.57
C THR A 625 -28.32 -11.69 -6.34
N ASP A 626 -27.39 -12.41 -5.73
CA ASP A 626 -27.67 -13.35 -4.65
C ASP A 626 -28.09 -12.68 -3.34
N MET A 627 -27.42 -11.56 -2.99
CA MET A 627 -27.71 -10.89 -1.72
C MET A 627 -29.08 -10.19 -1.73
N PRO A 628 -29.51 -9.50 -2.79
CA PRO A 628 -30.88 -9.05 -2.96
C PRO A 628 -31.92 -10.15 -2.83
N GLU A 629 -31.71 -11.33 -3.46
CA GLU A 629 -32.62 -12.47 -3.35
C GLU A 629 -32.74 -12.96 -1.89
N ARG A 630 -31.61 -13.09 -1.19
CA ARG A 630 -31.60 -13.46 0.24
C ARG A 630 -32.31 -12.44 1.14
N MET A 631 -32.17 -11.13 0.84
CA MET A 631 -32.87 -10.07 1.56
C MET A 631 -34.39 -10.15 1.37
N VAL A 632 -34.83 -10.49 0.17
CA VAL A 632 -36.26 -10.70 -0.14
C VAL A 632 -36.77 -11.97 0.56
N GLU A 633 -36.03 -13.07 0.51
CA GLU A 633 -36.39 -14.30 1.24
C GLU A 633 -36.47 -14.10 2.74
N ALA A 634 -35.57 -13.32 3.33
CA ALA A 634 -35.57 -12.96 4.74
C ALA A 634 -36.61 -11.89 5.09
N GLY A 635 -37.12 -11.15 4.10
CA GLY A 635 -37.97 -9.97 4.30
C GLY A 635 -37.24 -8.80 5.00
N SER A 636 -35.91 -8.79 4.98
CA SER A 636 -35.05 -7.89 5.77
C SER A 636 -33.74 -7.56 5.05
N ALA A 637 -33.16 -6.42 5.39
CA ALA A 637 -31.80 -6.08 4.98
C ALA A 637 -30.73 -6.91 5.71
N ASP A 638 -31.04 -7.48 6.89
CA ASP A 638 -30.10 -8.20 7.73
C ASP A 638 -29.92 -9.65 7.28
N VAL A 639 -29.00 -9.83 6.34
CA VAL A 639 -28.57 -11.13 5.83
C VAL A 639 -27.05 -11.27 5.97
N ASP A 640 -26.55 -12.48 5.94
CA ASP A 640 -25.11 -12.73 6.01
C ASP A 640 -24.37 -12.05 4.85
N LEU A 641 -23.24 -11.40 5.17
CA LEU A 641 -22.39 -10.76 4.18
C LEU A 641 -21.69 -11.80 3.30
N GLN A 642 -21.52 -11.48 2.02
CA GLN A 642 -20.77 -12.34 1.13
C GLN A 642 -19.29 -12.31 1.46
N THR A 643 -18.72 -13.48 1.72
CA THR A 643 -17.32 -13.66 2.03
C THR A 643 -16.45 -13.27 0.81
N GLY A 644 -15.41 -12.49 1.04
CA GLY A 644 -14.57 -11.96 -0.04
C GLY A 644 -14.98 -10.57 -0.52
N ALA A 645 -16.28 -10.23 -0.45
CA ALA A 645 -16.83 -8.93 -0.86
C ALA A 645 -17.47 -8.16 0.33
N THR A 646 -16.88 -8.25 1.52
CA THR A 646 -17.50 -7.79 2.79
C THR A 646 -17.87 -6.31 2.76
N ILE A 647 -17.03 -5.43 2.20
CA ILE A 647 -17.30 -3.97 2.18
C ILE A 647 -18.42 -3.67 1.18
N ALA A 648 -18.37 -4.23 -0.02
CA ALA A 648 -19.44 -4.09 -1.01
C ALA A 648 -20.77 -4.67 -0.49
N SER A 649 -20.72 -5.80 0.21
CA SER A 649 -21.89 -6.42 0.85
C SER A 649 -22.51 -5.50 1.91
N ARG A 650 -21.67 -4.86 2.73
CA ARG A 650 -22.15 -3.87 3.71
C ARG A 650 -22.73 -2.64 3.03
N GLY A 651 -22.05 -2.12 1.99
CA GLY A 651 -22.58 -1.01 1.21
C GLY A 651 -23.97 -1.30 0.62
N LEU A 652 -24.17 -2.51 0.09
CA LEU A 652 -25.48 -2.95 -0.40
C LEU A 652 -26.50 -3.05 0.74
N GLN A 653 -26.13 -3.66 1.87
CA GLN A 653 -26.98 -3.79 3.05
C GLN A 653 -27.37 -2.41 3.60
N ASP A 654 -26.43 -1.51 3.70
CA ASP A 654 -26.65 -0.16 4.20
C ASP A 654 -27.49 0.68 3.24
N ALA A 655 -27.36 0.50 1.93
CA ALA A 655 -28.24 1.13 0.95
C ALA A 655 -29.70 0.64 1.09
N VAL A 656 -29.90 -0.66 1.32
CA VAL A 656 -31.25 -1.18 1.60
C VAL A 656 -31.79 -0.66 2.93
N LYS A 657 -30.99 -0.56 3.97
CA LYS A 657 -31.36 0.04 5.26
C LYS A 657 -31.70 1.54 5.11
N ASP A 658 -30.96 2.29 4.30
CA ASP A 658 -31.27 3.69 4.01
C ASP A 658 -32.65 3.83 3.33
N ALA A 659 -32.95 2.98 2.34
CA ALA A 659 -34.26 2.94 1.70
C ALA A 659 -35.39 2.64 2.71
N MET A 660 -35.21 1.66 3.59
CA MET A 660 -36.15 1.30 4.66
C MET A 660 -36.34 2.47 5.64
N ALA A 661 -35.25 3.11 6.07
CA ALA A 661 -35.31 4.27 6.96
C ALA A 661 -36.07 5.45 6.33
N ARG A 662 -35.87 5.70 5.03
CA ARG A 662 -36.61 6.72 4.26
C ARG A 662 -38.09 6.37 4.13
N ALA A 663 -38.48 5.12 4.18
CA ALA A 663 -39.85 4.64 4.27
C ALA A 663 -40.44 4.80 5.69
N GLY A 664 -39.65 5.17 6.69
CA GLY A 664 -40.08 5.32 8.09
C GLY A 664 -39.98 4.01 8.91
N VAL A 665 -39.32 2.98 8.38
CA VAL A 665 -39.05 1.74 9.11
C VAL A 665 -37.97 1.99 10.16
N VAL A 666 -38.23 1.59 11.41
CA VAL A 666 -37.23 1.67 12.49
C VAL A 666 -36.25 0.53 12.36
N ILE A 667 -34.99 0.84 12.06
CA ILE A 667 -33.91 -0.12 11.97
C ILE A 667 -33.21 -0.15 13.33
N GLU A 668 -33.31 -1.28 14.04
CA GLU A 668 -32.49 -1.52 15.23
C GLU A 668 -31.04 -1.71 14.77
N GLY A 669 -30.10 -0.89 15.28
CA GLY A 669 -28.71 -0.77 14.84
C GLY A 669 -27.80 -1.92 15.26
#